data_b8d375c17cccdecba68939ef917e6250
#
_entry.id   b8d375c17cccdecba68939ef917e6250
#
_cell.length_a   1.000
_cell.length_b   1.000
_cell.length_c   1.000
_cell.angle_alpha   90.00
_cell.angle_beta   90.00
_cell.angle_gamma   90.00
#
_symmetry.space_group_name_H-M   'P 1'
#
loop_
_entity.id
_entity.type
_entity.pdbx_description
1 polymer ?
#
loop_
_entity_poly.entity_id
_entity_poly.type
_entity_poly.pdbx_seq_one_letter_code
_entity_poly.pdbx_strand_id
1 'polypeptide(L)'
;MYSRGGSIYKKSDSNGLVFLEKDWDGGRLPRDLIEEFGLIENSLTILGPNYRAKLAGYVKSGNSLQFEFVPNSCPKELNLDNRFYLASEINGWSNVIGNPEWLLKPDNHNSSVMKFNMDWNIATEIGEFPFKFVSDLGEWYEPLEFIPSVEKNILGTKNFIFSPQRSGKDILAFDIVTGPGNENLDQWLSFSPTGKFGYSKSDQGAVFRVFAPRVKKVGLLLFSNQQECHKEIHPMNRMEDGSWVVNLPFCCEGKHYKYQVENVTNARKEDSFFKEIVDPYSRATTSRDGTGIAITVEPANPSSNFTPPSMEKLVILETHLRDLLAHAKLPLTKQQRLEFNGLTKWLKAEDCYLTRLGVNAVELQPIHDFDARNKDEYHWGYMPVNLFAPASSYASNPNDGSVVCEFRQLITAFHDQGLAVIVDVVYNHFGVPNYLSVLDRELYLSTDENGRLTNHSGCGNDLNARSGASRKFIIDSLKSMVENYSIDGFRFDLGELLGFELLSEIESELHKDFPNIILIAEPWSFRGRLPDDMSKTRYSLWSDQCREKLFNFVSGKGHEADIINLLKGGLDKQNKYPWQSVNYLESHDDYTLIDRLCSTEEWNNSSPPEDAVNRAKLAIGLLLLCPGIPMLASGQDYLRSKNGVRNTYKRADLNALDYDKLSILEYIHVWTKDFIRFRMSELGSLVRAKKFLSSDQYEIIKGDKNCFAVIVKEEADKQTNKILLILVNGAENENHIELPKYLNELNLQQLLGEKSTSMGTIQAINLQVWGTKI
;
A
#
# COMPACT_ATOMS: atom_id res chain seq x y z
N MET A 1 27.96 -2.37 -13.51
CA MET A 1 26.99 -3.13 -12.71
C MET A 1 26.50 -2.19 -11.63
N TYR A 2 25.23 -1.93 -11.54
CA TYR A 2 24.67 -0.96 -10.62
C TYR A 2 23.51 -1.59 -9.85
N SER A 3 23.37 -1.33 -8.55
CA SER A 3 22.31 -1.92 -7.74
C SER A 3 21.42 -0.83 -7.16
N ARG A 4 20.14 -0.83 -7.52
CA ARG A 4 19.08 -0.01 -6.93
C ARG A 4 17.82 -0.84 -6.77
N GLY A 5 17.10 -0.66 -5.70
CA GLY A 5 15.83 -1.36 -5.43
C GLY A 5 15.94 -2.88 -5.42
N GLY A 6 17.12 -3.44 -5.17
CA GLY A 6 17.36 -4.88 -5.16
C GLY A 6 17.78 -5.50 -6.46
N SER A 7 17.88 -4.73 -7.50
CA SER A 7 18.17 -5.24 -8.83
C SER A 7 19.55 -4.82 -9.30
N ILE A 8 20.26 -5.73 -9.95
CA ILE A 8 21.51 -5.44 -10.63
C ILE A 8 21.23 -5.24 -12.11
N TYR A 9 21.65 -4.09 -12.63
CA TYR A 9 21.44 -3.74 -14.04
C TYR A 9 22.71 -4.00 -14.83
N LYS A 10 22.54 -4.67 -15.98
CA LYS A 10 23.60 -4.82 -16.98
C LYS A 10 23.12 -4.24 -18.30
N LYS A 11 23.91 -3.38 -18.92
CA LYS A 11 23.71 -2.96 -20.29
C LYS A 11 24.28 -4.02 -21.22
N SER A 12 23.51 -4.54 -22.18
CA SER A 12 24.05 -5.42 -23.21
C SER A 12 24.71 -4.62 -24.33
N ASP A 13 25.82 -5.13 -24.85
CA ASP A 13 26.79 -4.38 -25.64
C ASP A 13 26.36 -4.02 -27.06
N SER A 14 25.33 -4.64 -27.62
CA SER A 14 25.03 -4.51 -29.02
C SER A 14 23.65 -3.99 -29.40
N ASN A 15 22.67 -4.07 -28.53
CA ASN A 15 21.26 -3.77 -28.88
C ASN A 15 20.49 -2.92 -27.85
N GLY A 16 21.15 -2.32 -26.85
CA GLY A 16 20.47 -1.49 -25.84
C GLY A 16 19.57 -2.26 -24.88
N LEU A 17 19.64 -3.60 -24.85
CA LEU A 17 18.88 -4.42 -23.92
C LEU A 17 19.45 -4.28 -22.51
N VAL A 18 18.61 -3.96 -21.56
CA VAL A 18 18.94 -3.92 -20.15
C VAL A 18 18.49 -5.23 -19.51
N PHE A 19 19.44 -5.98 -18.97
CA PHE A 19 19.14 -7.17 -18.19
C PHE A 19 19.10 -6.78 -16.72
N LEU A 20 18.03 -7.13 -16.05
CA LEU A 20 17.88 -6.99 -14.61
C LEU A 20 18.04 -8.37 -13.96
N GLU A 21 18.83 -8.45 -12.91
CA GLU A 21 18.92 -9.70 -12.17
C GLU A 21 17.67 -9.93 -11.30
N LYS A 22 17.47 -11.16 -10.97
CA LYS A 22 16.41 -11.95 -10.37
C LYS A 22 15.36 -11.28 -9.46
N ASP A 23 15.56 -10.08 -8.96
CA ASP A 23 14.72 -9.55 -7.88
C ASP A 23 13.87 -8.32 -8.25
N TRP A 24 13.89 -7.94 -9.53
CA TRP A 24 12.98 -6.92 -10.01
C TRP A 24 11.64 -7.54 -10.40
N ASP A 25 10.57 -7.09 -9.83
CA ASP A 25 9.25 -7.64 -10.12
C ASP A 25 8.47 -6.89 -11.22
N GLY A 26 9.18 -6.08 -11.98
CA GLY A 26 8.65 -5.57 -13.23
C GLY A 26 7.82 -4.30 -13.18
N GLY A 27 8.11 -3.39 -12.28
CA GLY A 27 7.69 -2.00 -12.44
C GLY A 27 8.33 -1.36 -13.70
N ARG A 28 7.81 -0.23 -14.19
CA ARG A 28 8.53 0.59 -15.16
C ARG A 28 9.93 0.84 -14.65
N LEU A 29 10.93 0.77 -15.56
CA LEU A 29 12.27 1.25 -15.20
C LEU A 29 12.14 2.68 -14.66
N PRO A 30 12.69 2.97 -13.48
CA PRO A 30 12.69 4.32 -12.96
C PRO A 30 13.28 5.29 -13.99
N ARG A 31 12.68 6.46 -14.12
CA ARG A 31 13.08 7.46 -15.14
C ARG A 31 14.53 7.90 -14.96
N ASP A 32 14.96 7.99 -13.71
CA ASP A 32 16.34 8.29 -13.32
C ASP A 32 17.34 7.23 -13.81
N LEU A 33 16.97 5.95 -13.82
CA LEU A 33 17.83 4.90 -14.38
C LEU A 33 17.89 4.94 -15.91
N ILE A 34 16.79 5.32 -16.56
CA ILE A 34 16.77 5.53 -18.01
C ILE A 34 17.75 6.65 -18.36
N GLU A 35 17.73 7.75 -17.63
CA GLU A 35 18.63 8.89 -17.83
C GLU A 35 20.08 8.54 -17.47
N GLU A 36 20.31 7.86 -16.33
CA GLU A 36 21.65 7.50 -15.84
C GLU A 36 22.38 6.52 -16.76
N PHE A 37 21.66 5.56 -17.31
CA PHE A 37 22.26 4.59 -18.27
C PHE A 37 22.25 5.08 -19.71
N GLY A 38 21.74 6.30 -19.97
CA GLY A 38 21.58 6.81 -21.33
C GLY A 38 20.65 5.95 -22.17
N LEU A 39 19.69 5.30 -21.53
CA LEU A 39 18.69 4.49 -22.21
C LEU A 39 17.68 5.45 -22.84
N ILE A 40 17.58 5.41 -24.15
CA ILE A 40 16.55 6.15 -24.87
C ILE A 40 15.23 5.41 -24.61
N GLU A 41 14.19 6.13 -24.21
CA GLU A 41 12.85 5.57 -23.96
C GLU A 41 12.37 4.68 -25.13
N ASN A 42 12.77 5.02 -26.34
CA ASN A 42 12.55 4.25 -27.56
C ASN A 42 13.34 2.93 -27.66
N SER A 43 14.42 2.73 -26.92
CA SER A 43 15.15 1.45 -26.92
C SER A 43 14.44 0.37 -26.09
N LEU A 44 13.50 0.74 -25.22
CA LEU A 44 12.60 -0.18 -24.52
C LEU A 44 11.38 -0.57 -25.39
N THR A 45 11.12 0.15 -26.46
CA THR A 45 10.07 -0.15 -27.48
C THR A 45 10.53 -1.10 -28.58
N ILE A 46 11.77 -1.59 -28.55
CA ILE A 46 12.28 -2.61 -29.50
C ILE A 46 11.48 -3.92 -29.40
N LEU A 47 10.73 -4.12 -28.32
CA LEU A 47 9.85 -5.27 -28.15
C LEU A 47 8.46 -5.09 -28.81
N GLY A 48 8.20 -3.97 -29.49
CA GLY A 48 6.89 -3.67 -30.06
C GLY A 48 5.80 -3.35 -29.01
N PRO A 49 4.61 -2.95 -29.44
CA PRO A 49 3.51 -2.68 -28.53
C PRO A 49 3.03 -3.96 -27.84
N ASN A 50 2.84 -3.91 -26.52
CA ASN A 50 2.27 -5.01 -25.74
C ASN A 50 0.73 -4.95 -25.82
N TYR A 51 0.11 -6.02 -26.29
CA TYR A 51 -1.33 -6.19 -26.31
C TYR A 51 -1.77 -7.16 -25.22
N ARG A 52 -2.92 -6.91 -24.60
CA ARG A 52 -3.53 -7.83 -23.66
C ARG A 52 -4.21 -8.98 -24.41
N ALA A 53 -3.72 -10.19 -24.19
CA ALA A 53 -4.34 -11.38 -24.74
C ALA A 53 -5.54 -11.79 -23.89
N LYS A 54 -6.74 -11.61 -24.41
CA LYS A 54 -7.99 -11.94 -23.69
C LYS A 54 -8.24 -13.43 -23.58
N LEU A 55 -7.86 -14.18 -24.63
CA LEU A 55 -7.99 -15.63 -24.69
C LEU A 55 -6.65 -16.23 -25.07
N ALA A 56 -5.86 -16.57 -24.07
CA ALA A 56 -4.53 -17.10 -24.24
C ALA A 56 -4.08 -17.87 -23.00
N GLY A 57 -3.22 -18.86 -23.17
CA GLY A 57 -2.65 -19.65 -22.10
C GLY A 57 -2.22 -21.03 -22.60
N TYR A 58 -2.31 -22.02 -21.73
CA TYR A 58 -1.97 -23.41 -22.05
C TYR A 58 -2.91 -24.41 -21.39
N VAL A 59 -3.04 -25.59 -21.96
CA VAL A 59 -3.83 -26.69 -21.40
C VAL A 59 -3.11 -28.02 -21.56
N LYS A 60 -3.24 -28.91 -20.57
CA LYS A 60 -2.80 -30.29 -20.69
C LYS A 60 -3.89 -31.12 -21.39
N SER A 61 -3.58 -31.73 -22.50
CA SER A 61 -4.46 -32.63 -23.24
C SER A 61 -3.76 -33.97 -23.45
N GLY A 62 -4.09 -34.98 -22.64
CA GLY A 62 -3.37 -36.27 -22.64
C GLY A 62 -1.89 -36.10 -22.30
N ASN A 63 -1.00 -36.52 -23.22
CA ASN A 63 0.45 -36.34 -23.11
C ASN A 63 0.96 -35.09 -23.82
N SER A 64 0.09 -34.16 -24.20
CA SER A 64 0.45 -32.92 -24.88
C SER A 64 0.15 -31.70 -24.01
N LEU A 65 1.09 -30.78 -23.95
CA LEU A 65 0.89 -29.41 -23.48
C LEU A 65 0.51 -28.55 -24.68
N GLN A 66 -0.68 -28.00 -24.69
CA GLN A 66 -1.19 -27.15 -25.75
C GLN A 66 -1.18 -25.69 -25.30
N PHE A 67 -0.41 -24.85 -25.97
CA PHE A 67 -0.51 -23.40 -25.84
C PHE A 67 -1.57 -22.92 -26.81
N GLU A 68 -2.51 -22.11 -26.30
CA GLU A 68 -3.63 -21.60 -27.10
C GLU A 68 -3.67 -20.08 -27.06
N PHE A 69 -4.00 -19.48 -28.19
CA PHE A 69 -4.12 -18.04 -28.37
C PHE A 69 -5.25 -17.72 -29.35
N VAL A 70 -6.12 -16.78 -28.98
CA VAL A 70 -7.21 -16.32 -29.85
C VAL A 70 -6.92 -14.87 -30.26
N PRO A 71 -6.35 -14.63 -31.46
CA PRO A 71 -5.97 -13.29 -31.90
C PRO A 71 -7.12 -12.28 -31.89
N ASN A 72 -8.32 -12.69 -32.35
CA ASN A 72 -9.51 -11.83 -32.38
C ASN A 72 -10.06 -11.44 -31.00
N SER A 73 -9.54 -12.02 -29.91
CA SER A 73 -9.88 -11.61 -28.56
C SER A 73 -9.12 -10.36 -28.10
N CYS A 74 -8.12 -9.94 -28.87
CA CYS A 74 -7.35 -8.74 -28.58
C CYS A 74 -8.11 -7.47 -29.00
N PRO A 75 -7.96 -6.36 -28.27
CA PRO A 75 -8.76 -5.14 -28.50
C PRO A 75 -8.44 -4.39 -29.79
N LYS A 76 -7.38 -4.74 -30.50
CA LYS A 76 -7.02 -4.13 -31.78
C LYS A 76 -7.47 -5.03 -32.93
N GLU A 77 -8.00 -4.45 -34.00
CA GLU A 77 -8.21 -5.17 -35.26
C GLU A 77 -6.87 -5.72 -35.73
N LEU A 78 -6.72 -7.03 -35.63
CA LEU A 78 -5.55 -7.73 -36.10
C LEU A 78 -5.77 -8.08 -37.55
N ASN A 79 -4.75 -7.87 -38.36
CA ASN A 79 -4.73 -8.46 -39.71
C ASN A 79 -4.64 -9.99 -39.52
N LEU A 80 -5.67 -10.72 -39.96
CA LEU A 80 -5.76 -12.18 -39.83
C LEU A 80 -4.69 -12.93 -40.62
N ASP A 81 -3.95 -12.23 -41.46
CA ASP A 81 -2.81 -12.79 -42.22
C ASP A 81 -1.52 -12.86 -41.38
N ASN A 82 -1.52 -12.31 -40.16
CA ASN A 82 -0.36 -12.35 -39.27
C ASN A 82 -0.09 -13.77 -38.79
N ARG A 83 1.18 -14.13 -38.74
CA ARG A 83 1.65 -15.35 -38.11
C ARG A 83 1.96 -15.09 -36.63
N PHE A 84 1.69 -16.07 -35.79
CA PHE A 84 1.93 -15.97 -34.35
C PHE A 84 2.88 -17.08 -33.90
N TYR A 85 3.74 -16.73 -32.95
CA TYR A 85 4.77 -17.60 -32.39
C TYR A 85 4.67 -17.69 -30.89
N LEU A 86 5.03 -18.86 -30.33
CA LEU A 86 5.25 -19.03 -28.91
C LEU A 86 6.65 -18.53 -28.57
N ALA A 87 6.74 -17.47 -27.81
CA ALA A 87 8.00 -16.91 -27.32
C ALA A 87 8.19 -17.20 -25.84
N SER A 88 9.38 -17.61 -25.44
CA SER A 88 9.73 -17.99 -24.08
C SER A 88 11.23 -17.87 -23.86
N GLU A 89 11.66 -17.93 -22.61
CA GLU A 89 13.10 -18.03 -22.29
C GLU A 89 13.74 -19.29 -22.85
N ILE A 90 12.97 -20.39 -22.97
CA ILE A 90 13.48 -21.67 -23.50
C ILE A 90 13.86 -21.63 -24.98
N ASN A 91 13.39 -20.61 -25.72
CA ASN A 91 13.66 -20.46 -27.14
C ASN A 91 14.24 -19.09 -27.51
N GLY A 92 14.69 -18.32 -26.54
CA GLY A 92 15.37 -17.04 -26.77
C GLY A 92 14.44 -15.89 -27.12
N TRP A 93 13.17 -15.93 -26.72
CA TRP A 93 12.17 -14.87 -26.90
C TRP A 93 12.00 -14.42 -28.36
N SER A 94 12.45 -13.21 -28.71
CA SER A 94 12.29 -12.64 -30.04
C SER A 94 12.93 -13.46 -31.17
N ASN A 95 13.82 -14.38 -30.85
CA ASN A 95 14.47 -15.26 -31.87
C ASN A 95 13.50 -16.25 -32.53
N VAL A 96 12.29 -16.38 -31.99
CA VAL A 96 11.25 -17.25 -32.58
C VAL A 96 10.56 -16.65 -33.80
N ILE A 97 10.59 -15.33 -33.96
CA ILE A 97 9.93 -14.66 -35.11
C ILE A 97 10.55 -15.15 -36.41
N GLY A 98 9.70 -15.73 -37.25
CA GLY A 98 10.11 -16.35 -38.52
C GLY A 98 10.59 -17.79 -38.38
N ASN A 99 10.74 -18.35 -37.18
CA ASN A 99 11.11 -19.75 -36.99
C ASN A 99 9.88 -20.68 -37.04
N PRO A 100 9.74 -21.56 -38.03
CA PRO A 100 8.57 -22.42 -38.17
C PRO A 100 8.40 -23.46 -37.06
N GLU A 101 9.44 -23.74 -36.28
CA GLU A 101 9.37 -24.67 -35.15
C GLU A 101 8.48 -24.13 -34.03
N TRP A 102 8.38 -22.81 -33.84
CA TRP A 102 7.62 -22.14 -32.80
C TRP A 102 6.33 -21.48 -33.30
N LEU A 103 5.97 -21.76 -34.55
CA LEU A 103 4.78 -21.20 -35.21
C LEU A 103 3.50 -21.83 -34.63
N LEU A 104 2.56 -20.99 -34.19
CA LEU A 104 1.22 -21.44 -33.88
C LEU A 104 0.44 -21.83 -35.14
N LYS A 105 -0.36 -22.88 -35.03
CA LYS A 105 -1.20 -23.39 -36.13
C LYS A 105 -2.68 -23.22 -35.75
N PRO A 106 -3.55 -22.94 -36.73
CA PRO A 106 -5.00 -22.91 -36.48
C PRO A 106 -5.48 -24.26 -35.93
N ASP A 107 -6.41 -24.21 -34.99
CA ASP A 107 -7.08 -25.43 -34.51
C ASP A 107 -7.97 -26.02 -35.62
N ASN A 108 -7.99 -27.34 -35.75
CA ASN A 108 -8.76 -28.06 -36.77
C ASN A 108 -10.30 -27.89 -36.61
N HIS A 109 -10.77 -27.63 -35.39
CA HIS A 109 -12.19 -27.50 -35.06
C HIS A 109 -12.64 -26.05 -34.96
N ASN A 110 -11.70 -25.12 -34.70
CA ASN A 110 -11.98 -23.71 -34.59
C ASN A 110 -10.79 -22.87 -35.09
N SER A 111 -10.85 -22.45 -36.35
CA SER A 111 -9.77 -21.69 -37.01
C SER A 111 -9.45 -20.34 -36.33
N SER A 112 -10.31 -19.83 -35.46
CA SER A 112 -10.03 -18.61 -34.69
C SER A 112 -9.07 -18.86 -33.53
N VAL A 113 -8.81 -20.11 -33.17
CA VAL A 113 -7.88 -20.49 -32.08
C VAL A 113 -6.56 -20.94 -32.72
N MET A 114 -5.48 -20.27 -32.36
CA MET A 114 -4.12 -20.64 -32.76
C MET A 114 -3.51 -21.49 -31.65
N LYS A 115 -2.87 -22.62 -32.05
CA LYS A 115 -2.29 -23.60 -31.11
C LYS A 115 -0.85 -23.90 -31.39
N PHE A 116 -0.08 -24.14 -30.35
CA PHE A 116 1.23 -24.75 -30.34
C PHE A 116 1.24 -25.95 -29.41
N ASN A 117 1.75 -27.10 -29.82
CA ASN A 117 1.78 -28.33 -29.05
C ASN A 117 3.22 -28.68 -28.67
N MET A 118 3.44 -29.02 -27.40
CA MET A 118 4.69 -29.54 -26.87
C MET A 118 4.42 -30.86 -26.16
N ASP A 119 5.36 -31.79 -26.17
CA ASP A 119 5.23 -33.00 -25.36
C ASP A 119 5.24 -32.66 -23.86
N TRP A 120 4.32 -33.25 -23.13
CA TRP A 120 4.17 -32.96 -21.70
C TRP A 120 5.41 -33.37 -20.88
N ASN A 121 6.05 -34.49 -21.24
CA ASN A 121 7.21 -34.95 -20.50
C ASN A 121 8.39 -34.00 -20.72
N ILE A 122 8.58 -33.51 -21.99
CA ILE A 122 9.59 -32.50 -22.27
C ILE A 122 9.33 -31.21 -21.48
N ALA A 123 8.10 -30.73 -21.48
CA ALA A 123 7.74 -29.53 -20.73
C ALA A 123 7.98 -29.68 -19.22
N THR A 124 7.64 -30.85 -18.66
CA THR A 124 7.86 -31.14 -17.21
C THR A 124 9.32 -31.32 -16.85
N GLU A 125 10.15 -31.83 -17.78
CA GLU A 125 11.60 -31.95 -17.60
C GLU A 125 12.27 -30.55 -17.59
N ILE A 126 11.80 -29.62 -18.43
CA ILE A 126 12.25 -28.23 -18.43
C ILE A 126 11.87 -27.55 -17.10
N GLY A 127 10.72 -27.86 -16.52
CA GLY A 127 10.22 -27.25 -15.30
C GLY A 127 9.35 -26.03 -15.57
N GLU A 128 9.35 -25.09 -14.64
CA GLU A 128 8.58 -23.84 -14.75
C GLU A 128 9.30 -22.85 -15.68
N PHE A 129 8.58 -22.26 -16.64
CA PHE A 129 9.13 -21.23 -17.51
C PHE A 129 8.10 -20.16 -17.93
N PRO A 130 8.54 -18.90 -18.10
CA PRO A 130 7.71 -17.83 -18.63
C PRO A 130 7.56 -17.91 -20.14
N PHE A 131 6.38 -17.49 -20.67
CA PHE A 131 6.13 -17.42 -22.10
C PHE A 131 5.17 -16.27 -22.47
N LYS A 132 5.17 -15.89 -23.73
CA LYS A 132 4.23 -14.96 -24.38
C LYS A 132 3.90 -15.42 -25.80
N PHE A 133 2.96 -14.73 -26.42
CA PHE A 133 2.71 -14.86 -27.85
C PHE A 133 3.22 -13.61 -28.55
N VAL A 134 3.78 -13.77 -29.76
CA VAL A 134 4.32 -12.68 -30.55
C VAL A 134 3.91 -12.84 -32.01
N SER A 135 3.54 -11.74 -32.68
CA SER A 135 3.27 -11.76 -34.12
C SER A 135 4.56 -11.68 -34.93
N ASP A 136 4.48 -12.01 -36.24
CA ASP A 136 5.57 -11.80 -37.19
C ASP A 136 5.95 -10.32 -37.38
N LEU A 137 5.09 -9.40 -37.00
CA LEU A 137 5.36 -7.96 -36.95
C LEU A 137 6.03 -7.48 -35.64
N GLY A 138 6.34 -8.39 -34.71
CA GLY A 138 6.95 -8.07 -33.43
C GLY A 138 5.97 -7.51 -32.39
N GLU A 139 4.67 -7.73 -32.57
CA GLU A 139 3.65 -7.36 -31.58
C GLU A 139 3.56 -8.43 -30.50
N TRP A 140 3.73 -8.03 -29.23
CA TRP A 140 3.73 -8.92 -28.08
C TRP A 140 2.38 -8.97 -27.37
N TYR A 141 1.96 -10.17 -27.00
CA TYR A 141 0.67 -10.44 -26.35
C TYR A 141 0.92 -10.99 -24.96
N GLU A 142 0.63 -10.19 -23.96
CA GLU A 142 0.81 -10.52 -22.54
C GLU A 142 -0.52 -10.90 -21.88
N PRO A 143 -0.47 -11.64 -20.75
CA PRO A 143 -1.67 -12.03 -20.03
C PRO A 143 -2.41 -10.82 -19.45
N LEU A 144 -3.71 -11.02 -19.19
CA LEU A 144 -4.49 -10.11 -18.39
C LEU A 144 -3.98 -10.10 -16.93
N GLU A 145 -4.19 -8.99 -16.23
CA GLU A 145 -3.56 -8.74 -14.95
C GLU A 145 -3.99 -9.66 -13.80
N PHE A 146 -5.19 -10.22 -13.89
CA PHE A 146 -5.80 -11.06 -12.85
C PHE A 146 -5.60 -12.56 -13.06
N ILE A 147 -4.71 -12.95 -13.95
CA ILE A 147 -4.50 -14.36 -14.27
C ILE A 147 -3.51 -14.98 -13.30
N PRO A 148 -3.84 -16.13 -12.66
CA PRO A 148 -3.03 -16.72 -11.60
C PRO A 148 -1.63 -17.15 -12.04
N SER A 149 -1.43 -17.40 -13.33
CA SER A 149 -0.16 -17.89 -13.89
C SER A 149 0.60 -16.76 -14.57
N VAL A 150 0.83 -15.66 -13.88
CA VAL A 150 1.48 -14.47 -14.42
C VAL A 150 2.68 -14.07 -13.58
N GLU A 151 3.75 -13.73 -14.26
CA GLU A 151 4.92 -13.12 -13.69
C GLU A 151 5.16 -11.76 -14.33
N LYS A 152 5.45 -10.72 -13.53
CA LYS A 152 5.97 -9.47 -14.04
C LYS A 152 7.44 -9.66 -14.42
N ASN A 153 7.78 -9.29 -15.63
CA ASN A 153 9.18 -9.29 -16.03
C ASN A 153 9.86 -7.95 -15.72
N ILE A 154 11.14 -7.93 -15.97
CA ILE A 154 12.06 -6.81 -15.81
C ILE A 154 11.59 -5.48 -16.40
N LEU A 155 10.83 -5.52 -17.49
CA LEU A 155 10.39 -4.33 -18.23
C LEU A 155 8.99 -3.85 -17.81
N GLY A 156 8.43 -4.40 -16.72
CA GLY A 156 7.07 -4.09 -16.28
C GLY A 156 5.98 -4.75 -17.11
N THR A 157 6.36 -5.58 -18.10
CA THR A 157 5.42 -6.39 -18.86
C THR A 157 5.16 -7.72 -18.14
N LYS A 158 4.03 -8.36 -18.40
CA LYS A 158 3.65 -9.61 -17.76
C LYS A 158 3.88 -10.80 -18.69
N ASN A 159 4.38 -11.88 -18.13
CA ASN A 159 4.51 -13.17 -18.80
C ASN A 159 3.45 -14.13 -18.29
N PHE A 160 2.97 -15.03 -19.16
CA PHE A 160 2.37 -16.28 -18.71
C PHE A 160 3.47 -17.14 -18.09
N ILE A 161 3.11 -17.96 -17.10
CA ILE A 161 4.03 -18.96 -16.53
C ILE A 161 3.45 -20.33 -16.74
N PHE A 162 4.19 -21.19 -17.40
CA PHE A 162 3.96 -22.63 -17.35
C PHE A 162 4.53 -23.18 -16.06
N SER A 163 3.72 -23.98 -15.31
CA SER A 163 4.18 -24.73 -14.15
C SER A 163 3.63 -26.14 -14.19
N PRO A 164 4.48 -27.18 -14.18
CA PRO A 164 4.03 -28.57 -14.19
C PRO A 164 3.29 -29.00 -12.92
N GLN A 165 3.49 -28.27 -11.82
CA GLN A 165 2.83 -28.54 -10.55
C GLN A 165 1.38 -28.01 -10.50
N ARG A 166 1.04 -27.10 -11.39
CA ARG A 166 -0.33 -26.61 -11.56
C ARG A 166 -1.08 -27.57 -12.46
N SER A 167 -1.67 -28.56 -11.87
CA SER A 167 -2.42 -29.59 -12.58
C SER A 167 -3.65 -29.03 -13.27
N GLY A 168 -3.57 -28.90 -14.56
CA GLY A 168 -4.65 -29.14 -15.53
C GLY A 168 -5.96 -28.35 -15.50
N LYS A 169 -6.25 -27.52 -14.52
CA LYS A 169 -7.56 -26.87 -14.39
C LYS A 169 -7.54 -25.35 -14.57
N ASP A 170 -6.38 -24.70 -14.45
CA ASP A 170 -6.28 -23.25 -14.40
C ASP A 170 -5.44 -22.66 -15.52
N ILE A 171 -5.45 -23.28 -16.66
CA ILE A 171 -4.35 -23.15 -17.58
C ILE A 171 -4.63 -22.21 -18.72
N LEU A 172 -5.88 -21.97 -19.05
CA LEU A 172 -6.24 -20.95 -20.03
C LEU A 172 -6.64 -19.66 -19.34
N ALA A 173 -5.86 -18.65 -19.66
CA ALA A 173 -6.21 -17.28 -19.31
C ALA A 173 -7.33 -16.82 -20.24
N PHE A 174 -8.53 -17.23 -19.97
CA PHE A 174 -9.68 -16.67 -20.65
C PHE A 174 -9.99 -15.29 -20.12
N ASP A 175 -10.31 -14.37 -20.99
CA ASP A 175 -11.10 -13.22 -20.61
C ASP A 175 -12.42 -13.76 -20.10
N ILE A 176 -12.59 -13.70 -18.79
CA ILE A 176 -13.80 -14.14 -18.14
C ILE A 176 -14.87 -13.10 -18.45
N VAL A 177 -15.63 -13.37 -19.48
CA VAL A 177 -16.88 -12.65 -19.65
C VAL A 177 -17.89 -13.25 -18.71
N THR A 178 -18.21 -12.45 -17.76
CA THR A 178 -19.14 -12.78 -16.72
C THR A 178 -20.56 -12.73 -17.25
N GLY A 179 -21.29 -13.83 -17.09
CA GLY A 179 -22.71 -13.90 -17.29
C GLY A 179 -23.19 -14.07 -18.76
N PRO A 180 -24.48 -14.17 -18.98
CA PRO A 180 -25.10 -14.31 -20.29
C PRO A 180 -25.16 -12.97 -21.03
N GLY A 181 -24.01 -12.50 -21.52
CA GLY A 181 -23.91 -11.25 -22.24
C GLY A 181 -23.85 -10.00 -21.37
N ASN A 182 -23.54 -8.86 -21.98
CA ASN A 182 -23.54 -7.54 -21.33
C ASN A 182 -24.95 -7.03 -20.98
N GLU A 183 -25.94 -7.90 -21.05
CA GLU A 183 -27.32 -7.58 -20.73
C GLU A 183 -27.39 -7.13 -19.27
N ASN A 184 -27.83 -5.88 -19.08
CA ASN A 184 -28.05 -5.25 -17.77
C ASN A 184 -26.78 -4.86 -16.97
N LEU A 185 -25.62 -4.68 -17.58
CA LEU A 185 -24.44 -4.18 -16.84
C LEU A 185 -24.75 -2.86 -16.11
N ASP A 186 -25.39 -1.89 -16.79
CA ASP A 186 -25.74 -0.58 -16.22
C ASP A 186 -26.64 -0.70 -15.00
N GLN A 187 -27.58 -1.66 -15.02
CA GLN A 187 -28.44 -1.95 -13.87
C GLN A 187 -27.60 -2.46 -12.68
N TRP A 188 -26.67 -3.36 -12.93
CA TRP A 188 -25.83 -3.92 -11.87
C TRP A 188 -24.76 -2.94 -11.37
N LEU A 189 -24.28 -2.05 -12.22
CA LEU A 189 -23.33 -1.00 -11.81
C LEU A 189 -23.93 -0.07 -10.76
N SER A 190 -25.20 0.32 -10.91
CA SER A 190 -25.89 1.16 -9.94
C SER A 190 -26.44 0.40 -8.73
N PHE A 191 -26.52 -0.93 -8.81
CA PHE A 191 -27.09 -1.77 -7.76
C PHE A 191 -26.11 -1.96 -6.60
N SER A 192 -26.55 -1.67 -5.38
CA SER A 192 -25.81 -1.98 -4.16
C SER A 192 -26.45 -3.21 -3.49
N PRO A 193 -25.76 -4.36 -3.48
CA PRO A 193 -26.32 -5.57 -2.90
C PRO A 193 -26.49 -5.42 -1.37
N THR A 194 -27.53 -6.03 -0.82
CA THR A 194 -27.86 -5.93 0.61
C THR A 194 -27.60 -7.23 1.35
N GLY A 195 -27.44 -7.14 2.67
CA GLY A 195 -27.22 -8.30 3.54
C GLY A 195 -25.77 -8.65 3.79
N LYS A 196 -25.55 -9.74 4.52
CA LYS A 196 -24.22 -10.23 4.88
C LYS A 196 -23.71 -11.22 3.84
N PHE A 197 -22.47 -11.08 3.43
CA PHE A 197 -21.77 -11.97 2.51
C PHE A 197 -20.69 -12.78 3.25
N GLY A 198 -20.17 -13.78 2.56
CA GLY A 198 -19.24 -14.75 3.13
C GLY A 198 -19.93 -15.82 3.97
N TYR A 199 -19.17 -16.42 4.87
CA TYR A 199 -19.66 -17.39 5.83
C TYR A 199 -20.36 -16.70 7.00
N SER A 200 -21.49 -17.29 7.42
CA SER A 200 -22.15 -16.98 8.69
C SER A 200 -22.75 -18.22 9.34
N LYS A 201 -22.63 -18.31 10.66
CA LYS A 201 -23.26 -19.33 11.47
C LYS A 201 -24.75 -19.01 11.61
N SER A 202 -25.62 -20.01 11.56
CA SER A 202 -27.05 -19.92 11.84
C SER A 202 -27.45 -20.93 12.91
N ASP A 203 -28.64 -20.78 13.48
CA ASP A 203 -29.20 -21.74 14.45
C ASP A 203 -29.40 -23.14 13.87
N GLN A 204 -29.51 -23.25 12.55
CA GLN A 204 -29.74 -24.51 11.84
C GLN A 204 -28.48 -25.04 11.17
N GLY A 205 -27.32 -24.37 11.29
CA GLY A 205 -26.08 -24.80 10.65
C GLY A 205 -25.23 -23.65 10.11
N ALA A 206 -24.99 -23.63 8.80
CA ALA A 206 -24.12 -22.66 8.15
C ALA A 206 -24.75 -22.02 6.90
N VAL A 207 -24.48 -20.76 6.67
CA VAL A 207 -24.87 -20.03 5.46
C VAL A 207 -23.62 -19.49 4.76
N PHE A 208 -23.53 -19.72 3.44
CA PHE A 208 -22.53 -19.12 2.59
C PHE A 208 -23.22 -18.30 1.51
N ARG A 209 -22.75 -17.06 1.30
CA ARG A 209 -23.37 -16.13 0.34
C ARG A 209 -22.28 -15.33 -0.38
N VAL A 210 -22.42 -15.24 -1.72
CA VAL A 210 -21.51 -14.45 -2.56
C VAL A 210 -22.32 -13.65 -3.58
N PHE A 211 -21.89 -12.43 -3.90
CA PHE A 211 -22.52 -11.61 -4.91
C PHE A 211 -21.82 -11.81 -6.26
N ALA A 212 -22.55 -12.35 -7.22
CA ALA A 212 -22.06 -12.64 -8.57
C ALA A 212 -23.24 -12.68 -9.55
N PRO A 213 -23.82 -11.50 -9.89
CA PRO A 213 -25.11 -11.45 -10.58
C PRO A 213 -25.07 -11.98 -12.01
N ARG A 214 -23.91 -11.95 -12.66
CA ARG A 214 -23.77 -12.28 -14.08
C ARG A 214 -23.07 -13.61 -14.33
N VAL A 215 -22.71 -14.37 -13.28
CA VAL A 215 -22.15 -15.73 -13.46
C VAL A 215 -23.24 -16.74 -13.78
N LYS A 216 -22.86 -17.80 -14.49
CA LYS A 216 -23.79 -18.87 -14.91
C LYS A 216 -24.17 -19.78 -13.74
N LYS A 217 -23.20 -20.13 -12.87
CA LYS A 217 -23.41 -21.05 -11.75
C LYS A 217 -22.34 -20.83 -10.68
N VAL A 218 -22.72 -21.06 -9.43
CA VAL A 218 -21.80 -21.10 -8.29
C VAL A 218 -22.03 -22.36 -7.48
N GLY A 219 -20.95 -23.00 -7.02
CA GLY A 219 -20.94 -24.09 -6.07
C GLY A 219 -20.02 -23.76 -4.91
N LEU A 220 -20.40 -24.15 -3.71
CA LEU A 220 -19.54 -24.14 -2.54
C LEU A 220 -18.72 -25.43 -2.52
N LEU A 221 -17.40 -25.31 -2.38
CA LEU A 221 -16.47 -26.41 -2.15
C LEU A 221 -16.11 -26.42 -0.68
N LEU A 222 -16.40 -27.51 0.02
CA LEU A 222 -15.95 -27.78 1.39
C LEU A 222 -14.83 -28.81 1.37
N PHE A 223 -13.79 -28.55 2.15
CA PHE A 223 -12.65 -29.44 2.28
C PHE A 223 -12.63 -30.06 3.67
N SER A 224 -12.41 -31.36 3.73
CA SER A 224 -12.37 -32.11 4.99
C SER A 224 -11.07 -31.89 5.77
N ASN A 225 -10.01 -31.48 5.07
CA ASN A 225 -8.70 -31.11 5.64
C ASN A 225 -7.93 -30.14 4.73
N GLN A 226 -6.80 -29.65 5.23
CA GLN A 226 -5.91 -28.69 4.54
C GLN A 226 -5.30 -29.24 3.24
N GLN A 227 -5.21 -30.56 3.05
CA GLN A 227 -4.56 -31.15 1.88
C GLN A 227 -5.45 -31.21 0.65
N GLU A 228 -6.67 -30.66 0.73
CA GLU A 228 -7.64 -30.56 -0.37
C GLU A 228 -7.96 -31.90 -1.08
N CYS A 229 -7.62 -33.05 -0.45
CA CYS A 229 -7.74 -34.38 -1.05
C CYS A 229 -9.19 -34.84 -1.22
N HIS A 230 -10.09 -34.35 -0.36
CA HIS A 230 -11.52 -34.69 -0.41
C HIS A 230 -12.34 -33.41 -0.31
N LYS A 231 -12.99 -33.03 -1.42
CA LYS A 231 -13.90 -31.91 -1.47
C LYS A 231 -15.33 -32.34 -1.73
N GLU A 232 -16.24 -31.74 -0.99
CA GLU A 232 -17.68 -31.83 -1.23
C GLU A 232 -18.15 -30.60 -1.98
N ILE A 233 -18.96 -30.78 -3.02
CA ILE A 233 -19.51 -29.72 -3.82
C ILE A 233 -20.99 -29.54 -3.46
N HIS A 234 -21.34 -28.39 -2.95
CA HIS A 234 -22.70 -27.99 -2.64
C HIS A 234 -23.18 -26.94 -3.65
N PRO A 235 -24.13 -27.23 -4.54
CA PRO A 235 -24.72 -26.24 -5.45
C PRO A 235 -25.33 -25.09 -4.67
N MET A 236 -25.09 -23.86 -5.14
CA MET A 236 -25.69 -22.66 -4.58
C MET A 236 -26.92 -22.21 -5.39
N ASN A 237 -27.88 -21.62 -4.72
CA ASN A 237 -29.09 -21.10 -5.33
C ASN A 237 -28.93 -19.61 -5.63
N ARG A 238 -29.27 -19.20 -6.86
CA ARG A 238 -29.29 -17.80 -7.25
C ARG A 238 -30.51 -17.11 -6.65
N MET A 239 -30.27 -15.95 -6.04
CA MET A 239 -31.32 -15.10 -5.47
C MET A 239 -31.70 -13.99 -6.45
N GLU A 240 -32.85 -13.35 -6.24
CA GLU A 240 -33.35 -12.24 -7.08
C GLU A 240 -32.39 -11.02 -7.09
N ASP A 241 -31.68 -10.80 -5.99
CA ASP A 241 -30.69 -9.72 -5.86
C ASP A 241 -29.33 -10.00 -6.54
N GLY A 242 -29.22 -11.10 -7.27
CA GLY A 242 -28.00 -11.49 -7.96
C GLY A 242 -26.96 -12.19 -7.07
N SER A 243 -27.26 -12.40 -5.80
CA SER A 243 -26.40 -13.21 -4.93
C SER A 243 -26.66 -14.70 -5.12
N TRP A 244 -25.68 -15.52 -4.68
CA TRP A 244 -25.75 -16.97 -4.63
C TRP A 244 -25.66 -17.42 -3.18
N VAL A 245 -26.56 -18.31 -2.74
CA VAL A 245 -26.67 -18.73 -1.35
C VAL A 245 -26.76 -20.24 -1.25
N VAL A 246 -26.12 -20.80 -0.25
CA VAL A 246 -26.36 -22.17 0.20
C VAL A 246 -26.49 -22.21 1.73
N ASN A 247 -27.51 -22.96 2.20
CA ASN A 247 -27.74 -23.24 3.61
C ASN A 247 -27.38 -24.70 3.86
N LEU A 248 -26.47 -24.93 4.79
CA LEU A 248 -26.06 -26.30 5.19
C LEU A 248 -26.63 -26.62 6.57
N PRO A 249 -27.21 -27.83 6.77
CA PRO A 249 -27.84 -28.20 8.03
C PRO A 249 -26.82 -28.70 9.09
N PHE A 250 -25.57 -28.25 9.00
CA PHE A 250 -24.50 -28.59 9.93
C PHE A 250 -23.51 -27.41 10.09
N CYS A 251 -22.80 -27.44 11.20
CA CYS A 251 -21.80 -26.43 11.51
C CYS A 251 -20.56 -26.55 10.59
N CYS A 252 -20.11 -25.45 10.03
CA CYS A 252 -18.91 -25.38 9.21
C CYS A 252 -17.75 -24.63 9.89
N GLU A 253 -17.88 -24.27 11.16
CA GLU A 253 -16.82 -23.55 11.89
C GLU A 253 -15.48 -24.29 11.80
N GLY A 254 -14.42 -23.59 11.39
CA GLY A 254 -13.08 -24.12 11.18
C GLY A 254 -12.89 -24.92 9.88
N LYS A 255 -13.95 -25.14 9.07
CA LYS A 255 -13.80 -25.82 7.78
C LYS A 255 -13.19 -24.91 6.74
N HIS A 256 -12.38 -25.52 5.87
CA HIS A 256 -11.80 -24.85 4.70
C HIS A 256 -12.80 -24.85 3.55
N TYR A 257 -12.87 -23.77 2.79
CA TYR A 257 -13.80 -23.68 1.67
C TYR A 257 -13.31 -22.78 0.55
N LYS A 258 -13.88 -22.97 -0.63
CA LYS A 258 -13.77 -22.10 -1.82
C LYS A 258 -15.12 -21.99 -2.52
N TYR A 259 -15.24 -21.06 -3.45
CA TYR A 259 -16.33 -21.10 -4.42
C TYR A 259 -15.83 -21.64 -5.76
N GLN A 260 -16.63 -22.46 -6.40
CA GLN A 260 -16.45 -22.88 -7.78
C GLN A 260 -17.41 -22.07 -8.64
N VAL A 261 -16.86 -21.24 -9.51
CA VAL A 261 -17.63 -20.32 -10.37
C VAL A 261 -17.59 -20.84 -11.80
N GLU A 262 -18.78 -20.98 -12.42
CA GLU A 262 -18.91 -21.32 -13.83
C GLU A 262 -19.25 -20.08 -14.64
N ASN A 263 -18.37 -19.74 -15.58
CA ASN A 263 -18.54 -18.63 -16.51
C ASN A 263 -18.48 -19.08 -17.95
N VAL A 264 -18.99 -18.23 -18.84
CA VAL A 264 -18.95 -18.44 -20.30
C VAL A 264 -17.83 -17.59 -20.91
N THR A 265 -17.09 -18.15 -21.87
CA THR A 265 -16.08 -17.38 -22.62
C THR A 265 -16.70 -16.68 -23.82
N ASN A 266 -16.20 -15.49 -24.16
CA ASN A 266 -16.64 -14.75 -25.36
C ASN A 266 -16.33 -15.49 -26.67
N ALA A 267 -15.25 -16.27 -26.71
CA ALA A 267 -14.82 -16.93 -27.94
C ALA A 267 -15.61 -18.19 -28.25
N ARG A 268 -16.16 -18.84 -27.23
CA ARG A 268 -16.88 -20.09 -27.34
C ARG A 268 -18.16 -19.97 -26.53
N LYS A 269 -19.19 -19.34 -27.07
CA LYS A 269 -20.47 -19.10 -26.40
C LYS A 269 -21.11 -20.34 -25.74
N GLU A 270 -20.69 -21.52 -26.15
CA GLU A 270 -21.16 -22.81 -25.64
C GLU A 270 -20.22 -23.43 -24.60
N ASP A 271 -18.95 -22.99 -24.54
CA ASP A 271 -17.97 -23.51 -23.61
C ASP A 271 -18.09 -22.78 -22.27
N SER A 272 -18.35 -23.53 -21.23
CA SER A 272 -18.24 -23.06 -19.86
C SER A 272 -17.00 -23.61 -19.19
N PHE A 273 -16.37 -22.83 -18.33
CA PHE A 273 -15.27 -23.28 -17.51
C PHE A 273 -15.54 -22.99 -16.04
N PHE A 274 -14.96 -23.83 -15.20
CA PHE A 274 -15.05 -23.67 -13.75
C PHE A 274 -13.75 -23.07 -13.21
N LYS A 275 -13.87 -22.08 -12.35
CA LYS A 275 -12.76 -21.52 -11.62
C LYS A 275 -13.01 -21.60 -10.12
N GLU A 276 -12.01 -22.07 -9.39
CA GLU A 276 -12.05 -22.10 -7.93
C GLU A 276 -11.46 -20.79 -7.40
N ILE A 277 -12.18 -20.13 -6.51
CA ILE A 277 -11.77 -18.85 -5.92
C ILE A 277 -11.87 -18.90 -4.40
N VAL A 278 -11.01 -18.18 -3.72
CA VAL A 278 -11.19 -17.87 -2.31
C VAL A 278 -12.36 -16.90 -2.18
N ASP A 279 -13.16 -17.06 -1.15
CA ASP A 279 -14.25 -16.13 -0.86
C ASP A 279 -13.68 -14.73 -0.56
N PRO A 280 -14.03 -13.69 -1.34
CA PRO A 280 -13.56 -12.33 -1.07
C PRO A 280 -13.96 -11.77 0.30
N TYR A 281 -15.03 -12.31 0.91
CA TYR A 281 -15.48 -11.96 2.26
C TYR A 281 -14.94 -12.89 3.36
N SER A 282 -14.01 -13.79 3.03
CA SER A 282 -13.41 -14.68 4.04
C SER A 282 -12.61 -13.86 5.07
N ARG A 283 -12.85 -14.12 6.36
CA ARG A 283 -12.19 -13.44 7.47
C ARG A 283 -10.86 -14.09 7.88
N ALA A 284 -10.56 -15.24 7.32
CA ALA A 284 -9.26 -15.90 7.43
C ALA A 284 -9.00 -16.69 6.16
N THR A 285 -7.78 -16.65 5.69
CA THR A 285 -7.30 -17.36 4.50
C THR A 285 -6.04 -18.13 4.86
N THR A 286 -5.75 -19.21 4.12
CA THR A 286 -4.54 -19.99 4.37
C THR A 286 -3.33 -19.46 3.61
N SER A 287 -3.56 -18.84 2.48
CA SER A 287 -2.60 -18.13 1.61
C SER A 287 -3.36 -17.42 0.50
N ARG A 288 -2.66 -16.62 -0.31
CA ARG A 288 -3.25 -15.96 -1.48
C ARG A 288 -4.00 -16.88 -2.44
N ASP A 289 -3.50 -18.12 -2.64
CA ASP A 289 -4.06 -19.13 -3.56
C ASP A 289 -4.77 -20.28 -2.79
N GLY A 290 -4.77 -20.23 -1.46
CA GLY A 290 -5.26 -21.28 -0.59
C GLY A 290 -6.77 -21.32 -0.49
N THR A 291 -7.27 -21.57 0.73
CA THR A 291 -8.69 -21.63 1.04
C THR A 291 -9.10 -20.50 1.97
N GLY A 292 -10.35 -20.11 1.94
CA GLY A 292 -10.99 -19.43 3.06
C GLY A 292 -11.23 -20.41 4.20
N ILE A 293 -11.27 -19.90 5.42
CA ILE A 293 -11.63 -20.67 6.61
C ILE A 293 -12.94 -20.10 7.15
N ALA A 294 -13.93 -20.96 7.33
CA ALA A 294 -15.24 -20.59 7.86
C ALA A 294 -15.10 -20.25 9.36
N ILE A 295 -15.03 -18.99 9.70
CA ILE A 295 -14.84 -18.51 11.07
C ILE A 295 -15.89 -17.47 11.41
N THR A 296 -16.56 -17.66 12.54
CA THR A 296 -17.38 -16.65 13.19
C THR A 296 -16.46 -15.71 13.97
N VAL A 297 -16.49 -14.44 13.63
CA VAL A 297 -15.73 -13.42 14.36
C VAL A 297 -16.71 -12.58 15.15
N GLU A 298 -16.71 -12.76 16.46
CA GLU A 298 -17.48 -11.90 17.36
C GLU A 298 -16.86 -10.50 17.41
N PRO A 299 -17.66 -9.45 17.57
CA PRO A 299 -17.14 -8.10 17.72
C PRO A 299 -16.06 -8.02 18.81
N ALA A 300 -15.02 -7.24 18.56
CA ALA A 300 -14.00 -7.00 19.56
C ALA A 300 -14.62 -6.20 20.73
N ASN A 301 -14.30 -6.61 21.95
CA ASN A 301 -14.57 -5.76 23.11
C ASN A 301 -13.51 -4.64 23.12
N PRO A 302 -13.89 -3.37 22.93
CA PRO A 302 -12.93 -2.28 23.04
C PRO A 302 -12.21 -2.36 24.37
N SER A 303 -10.90 -2.09 24.39
CA SER A 303 -10.18 -1.92 25.65
C SER A 303 -10.91 -0.84 26.46
N SER A 304 -11.39 -1.20 27.63
CA SER A 304 -12.26 -0.32 28.46
C SER A 304 -11.60 1.00 28.86
N ASN A 305 -10.28 1.12 28.70
CA ASN A 305 -9.48 2.25 29.15
C ASN A 305 -8.80 3.04 28.03
N PHE A 306 -8.96 2.64 26.76
CA PHE A 306 -8.33 3.34 25.63
C PHE A 306 -9.36 4.16 24.83
N THR A 307 -8.98 5.39 24.53
CA THR A 307 -9.70 6.26 23.57
C THR A 307 -8.67 6.88 22.65
N PRO A 308 -8.85 6.79 21.33
CA PRO A 308 -7.92 7.37 20.38
C PRO A 308 -7.78 8.89 20.62
N PRO A 309 -6.58 9.45 20.41
CA PRO A 309 -6.35 10.88 20.52
C PRO A 309 -7.24 11.66 19.52
N SER A 310 -7.63 12.88 19.90
CA SER A 310 -8.28 13.79 18.94
C SER A 310 -7.29 14.20 17.83
N MET A 311 -7.80 14.53 16.65
CA MET A 311 -7.03 14.76 15.43
C MET A 311 -5.84 15.72 15.64
N GLU A 312 -6.04 16.82 16.32
CA GLU A 312 -4.99 17.82 16.60
C GLU A 312 -3.89 17.30 17.54
N LYS A 313 -4.15 16.23 18.27
CA LYS A 313 -3.19 15.62 19.20
C LYS A 313 -2.42 14.46 18.60
N LEU A 314 -2.77 14.02 17.41
CA LEU A 314 -2.08 12.90 16.77
C LEU A 314 -0.61 13.24 16.48
N VAL A 315 0.24 12.29 16.79
CA VAL A 315 1.64 12.20 16.36
C VAL A 315 1.83 10.77 15.88
N ILE A 316 1.95 10.60 14.57
CA ILE A 316 1.89 9.30 13.91
C ILE A 316 3.30 8.77 13.63
N LEU A 317 3.49 7.46 13.82
CA LEU A 317 4.64 6.72 13.31
C LEU A 317 4.18 5.74 12.23
N GLU A 318 4.54 6.00 10.98
CA GLU A 318 4.37 5.05 9.89
C GLU A 318 5.35 3.88 10.04
N THR A 319 4.85 2.64 9.93
CA THR A 319 5.70 1.48 10.19
C THR A 319 5.22 0.20 9.51
N HIS A 320 6.18 -0.70 9.24
CA HIS A 320 5.93 -2.05 8.75
C HIS A 320 6.29 -3.09 9.82
N LEU A 321 5.43 -4.08 10.02
CA LEU A 321 5.57 -5.09 11.07
C LEU A 321 6.95 -5.78 11.05
N ARG A 322 7.38 -6.24 9.87
CA ARG A 322 8.63 -7.01 9.74
C ARG A 322 9.87 -6.13 9.85
N ASP A 323 9.78 -4.87 9.42
CA ASP A 323 10.90 -3.92 9.55
C ASP A 323 11.20 -3.63 11.02
N LEU A 324 10.14 -3.44 11.80
CA LEU A 324 10.23 -3.28 13.25
C LEU A 324 10.89 -4.48 13.94
N LEU A 325 10.51 -5.70 13.52
CA LEU A 325 10.92 -6.91 14.24
C LEU A 325 12.26 -7.48 13.80
N ALA A 326 12.75 -7.12 12.61
CA ALA A 326 13.92 -7.73 12.00
C ALA A 326 15.12 -7.82 12.96
N HIS A 327 15.45 -6.71 13.61
CA HIS A 327 16.57 -6.62 14.55
C HIS A 327 16.16 -6.16 15.96
N ALA A 328 14.86 -6.32 16.31
CA ALA A 328 14.38 -6.00 17.65
C ALA A 328 15.20 -6.74 18.71
N LYS A 329 15.66 -5.99 19.73
CA LYS A 329 16.49 -6.54 20.82
C LYS A 329 15.65 -7.32 21.84
N LEU A 330 15.00 -8.38 21.36
CA LEU A 330 14.17 -9.28 22.14
C LEU A 330 14.46 -10.72 21.71
N PRO A 331 14.44 -11.72 22.62
CA PRO A 331 14.66 -13.13 22.29
C PRO A 331 13.50 -13.72 21.50
N LEU A 332 13.32 -13.27 20.25
CA LEU A 332 12.37 -13.81 19.31
C LEU A 332 13.03 -14.85 18.40
N THR A 333 12.31 -15.93 18.11
CA THR A 333 12.73 -16.86 17.06
C THR A 333 12.66 -16.16 15.68
N LYS A 334 13.38 -16.69 14.68
CA LYS A 334 13.32 -16.20 13.31
C LYS A 334 11.87 -16.11 12.80
N GLN A 335 11.05 -17.11 13.11
CA GLN A 335 9.65 -17.17 12.73
C GLN A 335 8.82 -16.07 13.42
N GLN A 336 8.99 -15.84 14.72
CA GLN A 336 8.27 -14.82 15.46
C GLN A 336 8.56 -13.38 14.96
N ARG A 337 9.71 -13.17 14.31
CA ARG A 337 10.04 -11.88 13.69
C ARG A 337 9.21 -11.57 12.44
N LEU A 338 8.49 -12.54 11.92
CA LEU A 338 7.62 -12.41 10.74
C LEU A 338 6.13 -12.30 11.10
N GLU A 339 5.75 -12.44 12.38
CA GLU A 339 4.39 -12.69 12.82
C GLU A 339 3.82 -11.59 13.73
N PHE A 340 2.49 -11.44 13.76
CA PHE A 340 1.80 -10.55 14.69
C PHE A 340 2.17 -10.81 16.15
N ASN A 341 2.31 -12.10 16.52
CA ASN A 341 2.68 -12.49 17.88
C ASN A 341 4.06 -11.98 18.32
N GLY A 342 4.99 -11.81 17.39
CA GLY A 342 6.30 -11.22 17.68
C GLY A 342 6.19 -9.76 18.09
N LEU A 343 5.40 -8.97 17.35
CA LEU A 343 5.17 -7.56 17.66
C LEU A 343 4.36 -7.41 18.96
N THR A 344 3.36 -8.27 19.16
CA THR A 344 2.59 -8.30 20.43
C THR A 344 3.49 -8.53 21.64
N LYS A 345 4.47 -9.43 21.53
CA LYS A 345 5.46 -9.67 22.60
C LYS A 345 6.35 -8.46 22.83
N TRP A 346 6.78 -7.80 21.74
CA TRP A 346 7.68 -6.65 21.87
C TRP A 346 6.98 -5.43 22.47
N LEU A 347 5.74 -5.16 22.11
CA LEU A 347 4.94 -4.08 22.70
C LEU A 347 4.80 -4.20 24.23
N LYS A 348 4.84 -5.43 24.75
CA LYS A 348 4.78 -5.71 26.21
C LYS A 348 6.13 -5.62 26.90
N ALA A 349 7.22 -5.45 26.17
CA ALA A 349 8.55 -5.32 26.73
C ALA A 349 8.86 -3.85 27.11
N GLU A 350 9.60 -3.64 28.19
CA GLU A 350 9.92 -2.31 28.73
C GLU A 350 10.72 -1.43 27.75
N ASP A 351 11.50 -2.02 26.87
CA ASP A 351 12.41 -1.33 25.94
C ASP A 351 11.88 -1.27 24.50
N CYS A 352 10.57 -1.40 24.30
CA CYS A 352 9.98 -1.31 22.98
C CYS A 352 10.23 0.08 22.36
N TYR A 353 10.79 0.09 21.15
CA TYR A 353 11.10 1.31 20.41
C TYR A 353 9.88 2.23 20.26
N LEU A 354 8.72 1.67 19.92
CA LEU A 354 7.47 2.41 19.69
C LEU A 354 7.03 3.22 20.90
N THR A 355 7.13 2.63 22.10
CA THR A 355 6.72 3.28 23.35
C THR A 355 7.76 4.30 23.85
N ARG A 356 9.04 4.11 23.50
CA ARG A 356 10.13 5.00 23.89
C ARG A 356 10.12 6.32 23.15
N LEU A 357 9.68 6.36 21.88
CA LEU A 357 9.68 7.56 21.05
C LEU A 357 8.67 8.61 21.54
N GLY A 358 7.52 8.17 22.08
CA GLY A 358 6.49 9.08 22.62
C GLY A 358 5.41 9.47 21.62
N VAL A 359 5.32 8.80 20.44
CA VAL A 359 4.18 8.90 19.54
C VAL A 359 2.91 8.34 20.19
N ASN A 360 1.74 8.69 19.71
CA ASN A 360 0.47 8.24 20.26
C ASN A 360 -0.44 7.56 19.22
N ALA A 361 0.07 7.38 18.00
CA ALA A 361 -0.58 6.60 16.96
C ALA A 361 0.48 5.90 16.09
N VAL A 362 0.15 4.72 15.60
CA VAL A 362 0.91 4.02 14.58
C VAL A 362 0.08 3.93 13.31
N GLU A 363 0.70 4.18 12.16
CA GLU A 363 0.15 3.88 10.85
C GLU A 363 0.82 2.61 10.36
N LEU A 364 0.08 1.49 10.42
CA LEU A 364 0.58 0.19 9.98
C LEU A 364 0.43 0.07 8.48
N GLN A 365 1.53 -0.14 7.76
CA GLN A 365 1.50 -0.54 6.36
C GLN A 365 0.59 -1.77 6.18
N PRO A 366 0.09 -2.05 4.97
CA PRO A 366 -1.06 -2.92 4.76
C PRO A 366 -0.96 -4.27 5.48
N ILE A 367 -2.04 -4.62 6.18
CA ILE A 367 -2.16 -5.85 6.96
C ILE A 367 -3.19 -6.82 6.38
N HIS A 368 -3.93 -6.43 5.35
CA HIS A 368 -4.81 -7.34 4.62
C HIS A 368 -4.01 -8.44 3.94
N ASP A 369 -4.66 -9.57 3.65
CA ASP A 369 -3.98 -10.65 2.93
C ASP A 369 -3.59 -10.20 1.51
N PHE A 370 -2.33 -10.36 1.16
CA PHE A 370 -1.72 -9.84 -0.05
C PHE A 370 -1.08 -10.97 -0.88
N ASP A 371 -0.57 -10.65 -2.05
CA ASP A 371 -0.13 -11.62 -3.06
C ASP A 371 1.25 -12.27 -2.79
N ALA A 372 1.66 -12.39 -1.53
CA ALA A 372 2.85 -13.14 -1.14
C ALA A 372 2.76 -14.61 -1.60
N ARG A 373 3.81 -15.11 -2.24
CA ARG A 373 3.88 -16.49 -2.74
C ARG A 373 4.10 -17.51 -1.63
N ASN A 374 4.78 -17.09 -0.59
CA ASN A 374 5.05 -17.90 0.58
C ASN A 374 5.13 -17.04 1.84
N LYS A 375 5.07 -17.67 3.00
CA LYS A 375 5.05 -17.01 4.30
C LYS A 375 6.29 -16.14 4.58
N ASP A 376 7.44 -16.51 4.04
CA ASP A 376 8.71 -15.84 4.31
C ASP A 376 9.01 -14.70 3.33
N GLU A 377 8.23 -14.57 2.26
CA GLU A 377 8.41 -13.50 1.28
C GLU A 377 8.20 -12.15 1.92
N TYR A 378 9.22 -11.27 1.78
CA TYR A 378 9.10 -9.89 2.23
C TYR A 378 8.31 -9.08 1.21
N HIS A 379 7.31 -8.39 1.68
CA HIS A 379 6.45 -7.51 0.87
C HIS A 379 5.84 -6.43 1.76
N TRP A 380 5.64 -5.22 1.23
CA TRP A 380 4.98 -4.14 1.99
C TRP A 380 3.47 -4.35 2.21
N GLY A 381 2.84 -5.23 1.39
CA GLY A 381 1.42 -5.51 1.49
C GLY A 381 0.51 -4.73 0.53
N TYR A 382 1.05 -3.85 -0.32
CA TYR A 382 0.26 -3.02 -1.24
C TYR A 382 -0.32 -3.77 -2.46
N MET A 383 -0.38 -5.09 -2.43
CA MET A 383 -1.01 -5.91 -3.46
C MET A 383 -2.04 -6.86 -2.81
N PRO A 384 -3.16 -6.33 -2.28
CA PRO A 384 -4.12 -7.12 -1.53
C PRO A 384 -4.86 -8.11 -2.42
N VAL A 385 -5.15 -9.30 -1.88
CA VAL A 385 -5.96 -10.35 -2.52
C VAL A 385 -7.24 -10.62 -1.76
N ASN A 386 -7.28 -10.33 -0.45
CA ASN A 386 -8.46 -10.42 0.39
C ASN A 386 -8.53 -9.22 1.34
N LEU A 387 -9.67 -8.53 1.37
CA LEU A 387 -9.85 -7.29 2.13
C LEU A 387 -10.58 -7.49 3.48
N PHE A 388 -10.88 -8.73 3.87
CA PHE A 388 -11.54 -9.04 5.15
C PHE A 388 -10.64 -9.85 6.09
N ALA A 389 -9.62 -10.52 5.55
CA ALA A 389 -8.69 -11.30 6.32
C ALA A 389 -7.41 -10.51 6.61
N PRO A 390 -6.91 -10.53 7.86
CA PRO A 390 -5.52 -10.15 8.12
C PRO A 390 -4.57 -11.10 7.38
N ALA A 391 -3.38 -10.60 7.01
CA ALA A 391 -2.43 -11.33 6.20
C ALA A 391 -2.07 -12.70 6.80
N SER A 392 -2.40 -13.75 6.08
CA SER A 392 -2.09 -15.15 6.45
C SER A 392 -0.58 -15.38 6.63
N SER A 393 0.24 -14.61 5.89
CA SER A 393 1.70 -14.63 6.02
C SER A 393 2.22 -14.09 7.36
N TYR A 394 1.40 -13.34 8.11
CA TYR A 394 1.74 -12.82 9.45
C TYR A 394 1.19 -13.69 10.59
N ALA A 395 0.44 -14.75 10.27
CA ALA A 395 -0.07 -15.70 11.24
C ALA A 395 1.03 -16.66 11.74
N SER A 396 0.94 -17.10 13.00
CA SER A 396 1.79 -18.19 13.49
C SER A 396 1.44 -19.51 12.78
N ASN A 397 0.14 -19.78 12.61
CA ASN A 397 -0.38 -20.88 11.81
C ASN A 397 -1.48 -20.37 10.85
N PRO A 398 -1.22 -20.24 9.54
CA PRO A 398 -2.23 -19.74 8.61
C PRO A 398 -3.40 -20.70 8.37
N ASN A 399 -3.28 -21.98 8.82
CA ASN A 399 -4.23 -23.02 8.46
C ASN A 399 -5.38 -23.23 9.46
N ASP A 400 -5.36 -22.56 10.60
CA ASP A 400 -6.37 -22.74 11.66
C ASP A 400 -7.20 -21.49 11.96
N GLY A 401 -6.94 -20.39 11.21
CA GLY A 401 -7.63 -19.12 11.40
C GLY A 401 -7.20 -18.35 12.65
N SER A 402 -6.15 -18.77 13.35
CA SER A 402 -5.61 -18.08 14.53
C SER A 402 -5.20 -16.64 14.25
N VAL A 403 -4.94 -16.31 12.99
CA VAL A 403 -4.62 -14.94 12.54
C VAL A 403 -5.61 -13.88 13.05
N VAL A 404 -6.89 -14.24 13.14
CA VAL A 404 -7.95 -13.35 13.66
C VAL A 404 -7.69 -12.99 15.13
N CYS A 405 -7.41 -14.00 15.95
CA CYS A 405 -7.12 -13.80 17.37
C CYS A 405 -5.77 -13.10 17.57
N GLU A 406 -4.75 -13.46 16.80
CA GLU A 406 -3.42 -12.88 16.87
C GLU A 406 -3.42 -11.38 16.52
N PHE A 407 -4.12 -11.01 15.45
CA PHE A 407 -4.24 -9.61 15.07
C PHE A 407 -5.04 -8.80 16.11
N ARG A 408 -6.14 -9.36 16.64
CA ARG A 408 -6.88 -8.75 17.75
C ARG A 408 -6.00 -8.52 18.99
N GLN A 409 -5.19 -9.50 19.36
CA GLN A 409 -4.25 -9.37 20.48
C GLN A 409 -3.19 -8.30 20.23
N LEU A 410 -2.75 -8.14 18.98
CA LEU A 410 -1.82 -7.08 18.60
C LEU A 410 -2.45 -5.70 18.79
N ILE A 411 -3.67 -5.49 18.31
CA ILE A 411 -4.38 -4.21 18.49
C ILE A 411 -4.57 -3.89 19.98
N THR A 412 -5.00 -4.89 20.77
CA THR A 412 -5.11 -4.73 22.21
C THR A 412 -3.75 -4.32 22.83
N ALA A 413 -2.66 -4.93 22.41
CA ALA A 413 -1.33 -4.59 22.92
C ALA A 413 -0.91 -3.15 22.56
N PHE A 414 -1.28 -2.63 21.40
CA PHE A 414 -1.09 -1.21 21.05
C PHE A 414 -1.91 -0.31 21.97
N HIS A 415 -3.18 -0.60 22.17
CA HIS A 415 -4.06 0.17 23.05
C HIS A 415 -3.58 0.17 24.50
N ASP A 416 -3.09 -0.97 25.00
CA ASP A 416 -2.49 -1.08 26.34
C ASP A 416 -1.26 -0.16 26.51
N GLN A 417 -0.59 0.19 25.42
CA GLN A 417 0.52 1.15 25.40
C GLN A 417 0.09 2.59 25.08
N GLY A 418 -1.21 2.85 24.97
CA GLY A 418 -1.75 4.18 24.65
C GLY A 418 -1.54 4.59 23.18
N LEU A 419 -1.36 3.64 22.28
CA LEU A 419 -1.15 3.86 20.86
C LEU A 419 -2.42 3.56 20.05
N ALA A 420 -2.94 4.56 19.33
CA ALA A 420 -3.98 4.35 18.34
C ALA A 420 -3.42 3.61 17.11
N VAL A 421 -4.25 2.78 16.49
CA VAL A 421 -3.85 2.01 15.30
C VAL A 421 -4.62 2.49 14.09
N ILE A 422 -3.89 3.06 13.14
CA ILE A 422 -4.35 3.45 11.82
C ILE A 422 -3.84 2.37 10.85
N VAL A 423 -4.74 1.77 10.08
CA VAL A 423 -4.36 0.76 9.09
C VAL A 423 -4.29 1.40 7.71
N ASP A 424 -3.17 1.19 7.02
CA ASP A 424 -3.05 1.54 5.62
C ASP A 424 -3.85 0.54 4.78
N VAL A 425 -4.80 1.05 4.00
CA VAL A 425 -5.74 0.24 3.22
C VAL A 425 -5.64 0.52 1.73
N VAL A 426 -5.52 -0.56 0.98
CA VAL A 426 -5.37 -0.51 -0.47
C VAL A 426 -6.67 -1.00 -1.11
N TYR A 427 -7.55 -0.07 -1.48
CA TYR A 427 -8.81 -0.38 -2.17
C TYR A 427 -8.81 0.06 -3.63
N ASN A 428 -7.78 0.73 -4.07
CA ASN A 428 -7.68 1.29 -5.40
C ASN A 428 -7.28 0.28 -6.47
N HIS A 429 -6.68 -0.85 -6.08
CA HIS A 429 -6.27 -1.96 -6.97
C HIS A 429 -6.15 -3.28 -6.19
N PHE A 430 -5.87 -4.37 -6.91
CA PHE A 430 -5.74 -5.70 -6.33
C PHE A 430 -4.46 -6.40 -6.79
N GLY A 431 -3.94 -7.27 -5.93
CA GLY A 431 -2.88 -8.22 -6.23
C GLY A 431 -3.37 -9.42 -7.06
N VAL A 432 -2.50 -10.40 -7.23
CA VAL A 432 -2.77 -11.63 -7.99
C VAL A 432 -2.77 -12.83 -7.05
N PRO A 433 -3.84 -13.65 -7.10
CA PRO A 433 -4.98 -13.64 -8.01
C PRO A 433 -6.07 -12.62 -7.62
N ASN A 434 -6.68 -11.98 -8.60
CA ASN A 434 -7.82 -11.12 -8.38
C ASN A 434 -9.14 -11.90 -8.47
N TYR A 435 -9.66 -12.34 -7.35
CA TYR A 435 -10.87 -13.19 -7.30
C TYR A 435 -12.15 -12.43 -7.65
N LEU A 436 -12.21 -11.11 -7.44
CA LEU A 436 -13.36 -10.30 -7.79
C LEU A 436 -13.56 -10.23 -9.31
N SER A 437 -12.48 -10.26 -10.08
CA SER A 437 -12.56 -10.31 -11.54
C SER A 437 -13.21 -11.59 -12.06
N VAL A 438 -13.11 -12.67 -11.28
CA VAL A 438 -13.76 -13.95 -11.62
C VAL A 438 -15.27 -13.90 -11.34
N LEU A 439 -15.68 -13.19 -10.30
CA LEU A 439 -17.09 -12.99 -9.96
C LEU A 439 -17.77 -12.04 -10.94
N ASP A 440 -17.17 -10.88 -11.17
CA ASP A 440 -17.65 -9.93 -12.17
C ASP A 440 -16.62 -8.82 -12.45
N ARG A 441 -15.90 -8.94 -13.55
CA ARG A 441 -14.82 -8.00 -13.87
C ARG A 441 -15.27 -6.55 -13.97
N GLU A 442 -16.36 -6.28 -14.71
CA GLU A 442 -16.80 -4.91 -14.96
C GLU A 442 -17.47 -4.27 -13.74
N LEU A 443 -17.99 -5.06 -12.80
CA LEU A 443 -18.52 -4.52 -11.55
C LEU A 443 -17.39 -4.10 -10.60
N TYR A 444 -16.29 -4.84 -10.56
CA TYR A 444 -15.24 -4.61 -9.57
C TYR A 444 -14.01 -3.89 -10.11
N LEU A 445 -13.74 -3.95 -11.41
CA LEU A 445 -12.57 -3.33 -12.03
C LEU A 445 -12.95 -2.28 -13.07
N SER A 446 -12.17 -1.22 -13.13
CA SER A 446 -12.33 -0.16 -14.13
C SER A 446 -11.75 -0.60 -15.46
N THR A 447 -12.50 -0.32 -16.53
CA THR A 447 -12.08 -0.57 -17.90
C THR A 447 -12.17 0.71 -18.74
N ASP A 448 -11.31 0.80 -19.75
CA ASP A 448 -11.38 1.83 -20.77
C ASP A 448 -12.50 1.51 -21.79
N GLU A 449 -12.70 2.39 -22.78
CA GLU A 449 -13.69 2.23 -23.85
C GLU A 449 -13.50 0.98 -24.73
N ASN A 450 -12.27 0.41 -24.70
CA ASN A 450 -11.92 -0.82 -25.42
C ASN A 450 -12.05 -2.06 -24.53
N GLY A 451 -12.57 -1.92 -23.30
CA GLY A 451 -12.70 -3.00 -22.33
C GLY A 451 -11.37 -3.47 -21.71
N ARG A 452 -10.28 -2.67 -21.81
CA ARG A 452 -9.01 -2.95 -21.14
C ARG A 452 -9.07 -2.44 -19.71
N LEU A 453 -8.41 -3.14 -18.80
CA LEU A 453 -8.26 -2.65 -17.45
C LEU A 453 -7.51 -1.32 -17.45
N THR A 454 -8.02 -0.34 -16.73
CA THR A 454 -7.27 0.89 -16.45
C THR A 454 -6.12 0.59 -15.47
N ASN A 455 -5.09 1.42 -15.51
CA ASN A 455 -3.87 1.23 -14.71
C ASN A 455 -3.34 2.59 -14.21
N HIS A 456 -4.20 3.38 -13.60
CA HIS A 456 -3.83 4.64 -12.99
C HIS A 456 -3.18 4.47 -11.62
N SER A 457 -3.29 3.27 -11.02
CA SER A 457 -2.54 2.88 -9.84
C SER A 457 -1.07 2.55 -10.15
N GLY A 458 -0.75 2.24 -11.40
CA GLY A 458 0.56 1.68 -11.78
C GLY A 458 0.73 0.20 -11.41
N CYS A 459 -0.29 -0.43 -10.81
CA CYS A 459 -0.25 -1.81 -10.31
C CYS A 459 -0.97 -2.80 -11.23
N GLY A 460 -1.44 -2.35 -12.37
CA GLY A 460 -1.95 -3.19 -13.45
C GLY A 460 -3.47 -3.28 -13.53
N ASN A 461 -4.19 -2.85 -12.54
CA ASN A 461 -5.64 -2.78 -12.52
C ASN A 461 -6.10 -1.69 -11.54
N ASP A 462 -7.25 -1.11 -11.80
CA ASP A 462 -7.88 -0.15 -10.91
C ASP A 462 -9.27 -0.65 -10.52
N LEU A 463 -9.67 -0.37 -9.27
CA LEU A 463 -11.02 -0.67 -8.80
C LEU A 463 -12.06 0.20 -9.55
N ASN A 464 -13.26 -0.34 -9.77
CA ASN A 464 -14.41 0.41 -10.24
C ASN A 464 -15.14 1.08 -9.07
N ALA A 465 -14.67 2.27 -8.67
CA ALA A 465 -15.24 3.04 -7.56
C ALA A 465 -16.70 3.54 -7.83
N ARG A 466 -17.19 3.41 -9.05
CA ARG A 466 -18.59 3.81 -9.42
C ARG A 466 -19.58 2.69 -9.18
N SER A 467 -19.15 1.44 -9.09
CA SER A 467 -20.00 0.29 -8.88
C SER A 467 -20.55 0.24 -7.44
N GLY A 468 -21.86 0.08 -7.29
CA GLY A 468 -22.50 -0.11 -5.98
C GLY A 468 -21.98 -1.36 -5.26
N ALA A 469 -21.66 -2.43 -5.99
CA ALA A 469 -21.05 -3.64 -5.43
C ALA A 469 -19.66 -3.38 -4.86
N SER A 470 -18.81 -2.65 -5.58
CA SER A 470 -17.48 -2.26 -5.09
C SER A 470 -17.55 -1.36 -3.86
N ARG A 471 -18.43 -0.35 -3.88
CA ARG A 471 -18.64 0.56 -2.76
C ARG A 471 -19.07 -0.19 -1.50
N LYS A 472 -20.06 -1.07 -1.63
CA LYS A 472 -20.50 -1.91 -0.53
C LYS A 472 -19.38 -2.82 -0.02
N PHE A 473 -18.63 -3.46 -0.90
CA PHE A 473 -17.53 -4.35 -0.54
C PHE A 473 -16.47 -3.61 0.30
N ILE A 474 -16.10 -2.39 -0.08
CA ILE A 474 -15.15 -1.56 0.66
C ILE A 474 -15.73 -1.16 2.03
N ILE A 475 -16.95 -0.64 2.06
CA ILE A 475 -17.58 -0.19 3.32
C ILE A 475 -17.77 -1.35 4.28
N ASP A 476 -18.20 -2.52 3.81
CA ASP A 476 -18.31 -3.74 4.62
C ASP A 476 -16.95 -4.17 5.19
N SER A 477 -15.89 -4.09 4.38
CA SER A 477 -14.53 -4.41 4.82
C SER A 477 -14.07 -3.46 5.93
N LEU A 478 -14.21 -2.15 5.73
CA LEU A 478 -13.83 -1.15 6.72
C LEU A 478 -14.61 -1.31 8.04
N LYS A 479 -15.94 -1.48 7.97
CA LYS A 479 -16.76 -1.74 9.16
C LYS A 479 -16.33 -3.02 9.86
N SER A 480 -16.07 -4.09 9.10
CA SER A 480 -15.59 -5.37 9.64
C SER A 480 -14.25 -5.21 10.39
N MET A 481 -13.33 -4.38 9.87
CA MET A 481 -12.04 -4.11 10.53
C MET A 481 -12.22 -3.39 11.87
N VAL A 482 -13.10 -2.39 11.93
CA VAL A 482 -13.39 -1.69 13.19
C VAL A 482 -14.10 -2.60 14.19
N GLU A 483 -15.18 -3.27 13.75
CA GLU A 483 -16.00 -4.13 14.63
C GLU A 483 -15.20 -5.31 15.17
N ASN A 484 -14.40 -5.97 14.34
CA ASN A 484 -13.73 -7.21 14.70
C ASN A 484 -12.41 -6.98 15.43
N TYR A 485 -11.73 -5.86 15.21
CA TYR A 485 -10.37 -5.64 15.70
C TYR A 485 -10.20 -4.34 16.51
N SER A 486 -11.22 -3.47 16.58
CA SER A 486 -11.14 -2.15 17.23
C SER A 486 -10.07 -1.24 16.62
N ILE A 487 -9.99 -1.22 15.29
CA ILE A 487 -9.12 -0.30 14.55
C ILE A 487 -9.59 1.14 14.77
N ASP A 488 -8.65 2.07 15.01
CA ASP A 488 -8.93 3.47 15.31
C ASP A 488 -9.00 4.37 14.08
N GLY A 489 -8.45 3.93 12.98
CA GLY A 489 -8.46 4.71 11.75
C GLY A 489 -7.91 3.99 10.52
N PHE A 490 -8.02 4.68 9.39
CA PHE A 490 -7.57 4.20 8.09
C PHE A 490 -6.82 5.27 7.33
N ARG A 491 -5.73 4.87 6.64
CA ARG A 491 -5.06 5.64 5.61
C ARG A 491 -5.36 4.99 4.26
N PHE A 492 -5.97 5.75 3.36
CA PHE A 492 -6.35 5.27 2.02
C PHE A 492 -5.22 5.52 1.04
N ASP A 493 -4.61 4.44 0.58
CA ASP A 493 -3.60 4.44 -0.47
C ASP A 493 -4.19 4.95 -1.79
N LEU A 494 -3.46 5.83 -2.51
CA LEU A 494 -3.90 6.45 -3.77
C LEU A 494 -5.38 6.87 -3.73
N GLY A 495 -5.79 7.60 -2.70
CA GLY A 495 -7.19 7.94 -2.43
C GLY A 495 -7.89 8.66 -3.59
N GLU A 496 -7.12 9.31 -4.49
CA GLU A 496 -7.65 9.93 -5.71
C GLU A 496 -8.38 8.93 -6.60
N LEU A 497 -7.94 7.66 -6.65
CA LEU A 497 -8.59 6.62 -7.47
C LEU A 497 -9.94 6.19 -6.93
N LEU A 498 -10.16 6.30 -5.62
CA LEU A 498 -11.48 6.09 -5.01
C LEU A 498 -12.42 7.25 -5.30
N GLY A 499 -11.89 8.44 -5.42
CA GLY A 499 -12.62 9.65 -5.72
C GLY A 499 -13.36 10.25 -4.54
N PHE A 500 -13.74 11.53 -4.69
CA PHE A 500 -14.38 12.31 -3.63
C PHE A 500 -15.73 11.70 -3.18
N GLU A 501 -16.53 11.21 -4.12
CA GLU A 501 -17.86 10.67 -3.85
C GLU A 501 -17.80 9.43 -2.96
N LEU A 502 -16.92 8.47 -3.28
CA LEU A 502 -16.77 7.25 -2.47
C LEU A 502 -16.12 7.56 -1.11
N LEU A 503 -15.11 8.42 -1.06
CA LEU A 503 -14.51 8.82 0.22
C LEU A 503 -15.52 9.53 1.12
N SER A 504 -16.39 10.38 0.57
CA SER A 504 -17.47 11.03 1.34
C SER A 504 -18.52 10.04 1.83
N GLU A 505 -18.87 9.04 1.03
CA GLU A 505 -19.77 7.96 1.41
C GLU A 505 -19.17 7.12 2.55
N ILE A 506 -17.88 6.75 2.43
CA ILE A 506 -17.14 6.03 3.48
C ILE A 506 -17.14 6.83 4.79
N GLU A 507 -16.84 8.15 4.73
CA GLU A 507 -16.89 9.02 5.89
C GLU A 507 -18.28 8.98 6.56
N SER A 508 -19.34 9.19 5.78
CA SER A 508 -20.71 9.18 6.29
C SER A 508 -21.08 7.86 6.95
N GLU A 509 -20.77 6.74 6.30
CA GLU A 509 -21.11 5.41 6.79
C GLU A 509 -20.30 4.98 8.01
N LEU A 510 -19.01 5.35 8.09
CA LEU A 510 -18.18 5.02 9.23
C LEU A 510 -18.49 5.92 10.44
N HIS A 511 -18.62 7.23 10.26
CA HIS A 511 -18.91 8.13 11.40
C HIS A 511 -20.29 7.94 12.00
N LYS A 512 -21.23 7.35 11.28
CA LYS A 512 -22.54 6.97 11.79
C LYS A 512 -22.42 5.94 12.94
N ASP A 513 -21.55 4.95 12.76
CA ASP A 513 -21.38 3.86 13.71
C ASP A 513 -20.14 4.09 14.62
N PHE A 514 -19.11 4.78 14.12
CA PHE A 514 -17.81 5.01 14.77
C PHE A 514 -17.43 6.51 14.72
N PRO A 515 -18.00 7.37 15.55
CA PRO A 515 -17.87 8.82 15.43
C PRO A 515 -16.44 9.37 15.61
N ASN A 516 -15.54 8.61 16.21
CA ASN A 516 -14.15 9.00 16.48
C ASN A 516 -13.15 8.37 15.50
N ILE A 517 -13.61 7.67 14.47
CA ILE A 517 -12.72 7.02 13.49
C ILE A 517 -11.83 8.06 12.79
N ILE A 518 -10.54 7.76 12.70
CA ILE A 518 -9.54 8.61 12.05
C ILE A 518 -9.51 8.24 10.56
N LEU A 519 -9.66 9.25 9.69
CA LEU A 519 -9.62 9.07 8.25
C LEU A 519 -8.51 9.92 7.65
N ILE A 520 -7.57 9.25 6.99
CA ILE A 520 -6.44 9.86 6.29
C ILE A 520 -6.48 9.38 4.83
N ALA A 521 -6.15 10.23 3.87
CA ALA A 521 -6.03 9.83 2.48
C ALA A 521 -4.73 10.36 1.85
N GLU A 522 -4.13 9.52 1.04
CA GLU A 522 -3.14 9.96 0.07
C GLU A 522 -3.87 10.68 -1.07
N PRO A 523 -3.63 11.99 -1.28
CA PRO A 523 -4.51 12.79 -2.14
C PRO A 523 -4.18 12.72 -3.63
N TRP A 524 -3.34 11.82 -4.08
CA TRP A 524 -2.90 11.71 -5.48
C TRP A 524 -2.96 10.29 -6.02
N SER A 525 -2.82 10.19 -7.33
CA SER A 525 -2.52 8.99 -8.11
C SER A 525 -1.79 9.40 -9.39
N PHE A 526 -1.49 8.46 -10.27
CA PHE A 526 -0.97 8.80 -11.60
C PHE A 526 -2.00 9.49 -12.51
N ARG A 527 -3.26 9.53 -12.12
CA ARG A 527 -4.34 10.24 -12.82
C ARG A 527 -4.46 11.71 -12.40
N GLY A 528 -4.17 12.03 -11.14
CA GLY A 528 -4.31 13.40 -10.63
C GLY A 528 -4.35 13.52 -9.12
N ARG A 529 -5.10 14.50 -8.63
CA ARG A 529 -5.26 14.79 -7.19
C ARG A 529 -6.74 14.91 -6.82
N LEU A 530 -7.04 14.59 -5.56
CA LEU A 530 -8.36 14.84 -4.97
C LEU A 530 -8.73 16.34 -5.05
N PRO A 531 -10.01 16.65 -5.21
CA PRO A 531 -10.47 18.03 -5.32
C PRO A 531 -10.39 18.78 -3.98
N ASP A 532 -10.40 20.11 -4.06
CA ASP A 532 -10.39 21.02 -2.90
C ASP A 532 -11.58 20.81 -1.96
N ASP A 533 -12.66 20.23 -2.46
CA ASP A 533 -13.84 19.86 -1.70
C ASP A 533 -13.56 18.86 -0.56
N MET A 534 -12.43 18.18 -0.58
CA MET A 534 -11.95 17.37 0.56
C MET A 534 -11.85 18.17 1.85
N SER A 535 -11.61 19.48 1.77
CA SER A 535 -11.62 20.38 2.94
C SER A 535 -12.99 20.45 3.67
N LYS A 536 -14.07 20.03 3.02
CA LYS A 536 -15.42 19.94 3.61
C LYS A 536 -15.64 18.64 4.39
N THR A 537 -14.76 17.67 4.23
CA THR A 537 -14.79 16.36 4.89
C THR A 537 -13.98 16.37 6.19
N ARG A 538 -14.01 15.25 6.91
CA ARG A 538 -13.18 15.01 8.10
C ARG A 538 -11.89 14.25 7.77
N TYR A 539 -11.55 14.09 6.52
CA TYR A 539 -10.26 13.52 6.11
C TYR A 539 -9.11 14.47 6.41
N SER A 540 -8.00 13.87 6.83
CA SER A 540 -6.67 14.49 6.77
C SER A 540 -5.94 13.99 5.53
N LEU A 541 -5.21 14.87 4.85
CA LEU A 541 -4.52 14.54 3.60
C LEU A 541 -3.00 14.61 3.81
N TRP A 542 -2.27 13.67 3.25
CA TRP A 542 -0.81 13.73 3.20
C TRP A 542 -0.35 14.97 2.44
N SER A 543 0.59 15.74 3.01
CA SER A 543 1.09 16.98 2.45
C SER A 543 2.51 16.82 1.87
N ASP A 544 2.60 16.48 0.59
CA ASP A 544 3.85 16.50 -0.18
C ASP A 544 4.46 17.92 -0.24
N GLN A 545 3.63 18.96 -0.23
CA GLN A 545 4.08 20.34 -0.17
C GLN A 545 4.85 20.65 1.12
N CYS A 546 4.37 20.16 2.27
CA CYS A 546 5.09 20.30 3.54
C CYS A 546 6.46 19.62 3.46
N ARG A 547 6.50 18.38 2.97
CA ARG A 547 7.73 17.60 2.77
C ARG A 547 8.75 18.37 1.94
N GLU A 548 8.35 18.84 0.77
CA GLU A 548 9.29 19.51 -0.16
C GLU A 548 9.73 20.89 0.37
N LYS A 549 8.86 21.65 1.00
CA LYS A 549 9.23 22.98 1.53
C LYS A 549 10.18 22.87 2.72
N LEU A 550 9.94 21.95 3.63
CA LEU A 550 10.86 21.69 4.73
C LEU A 550 12.22 21.21 4.22
N PHE A 551 12.23 20.24 3.30
CA PHE A 551 13.47 19.74 2.72
C PHE A 551 14.24 20.82 1.97
N ASN A 552 13.58 21.61 1.12
CA ASN A 552 14.23 22.68 0.37
C ASN A 552 14.82 23.75 1.31
N PHE A 553 14.12 24.09 2.39
CA PHE A 553 14.64 25.05 3.36
C PHE A 553 15.93 24.56 4.04
N VAL A 554 15.89 23.35 4.61
CA VAL A 554 17.07 22.81 5.34
C VAL A 554 18.24 22.50 4.41
N SER A 555 18.00 22.25 3.12
CA SER A 555 19.04 22.07 2.11
C SER A 555 19.55 23.39 1.50
N GLY A 556 19.13 24.56 2.04
CA GLY A 556 19.57 25.87 1.58
C GLY A 556 18.95 26.36 0.25
N LYS A 557 18.01 25.60 -0.31
CA LYS A 557 17.33 25.90 -1.59
C LYS A 557 15.96 26.57 -1.41
N GLY A 558 15.42 26.58 -0.19
CA GLY A 558 14.09 27.10 0.13
C GLY A 558 14.11 28.54 0.65
N HIS A 559 12.92 29.05 0.92
CA HIS A 559 12.70 30.42 1.42
C HIS A 559 12.11 30.40 2.82
N GLU A 560 12.54 31.34 3.68
CA GLU A 560 12.00 31.54 5.03
C GLU A 560 10.48 31.72 5.04
N ALA A 561 9.92 32.39 4.01
CA ALA A 561 8.49 32.65 3.88
C ALA A 561 7.67 31.34 3.85
N ASP A 562 8.20 30.28 3.23
CA ASP A 562 7.53 28.98 3.19
C ASP A 562 7.43 28.36 4.59
N ILE A 563 8.51 28.45 5.38
CA ILE A 563 8.54 27.90 6.74
C ILE A 563 7.67 28.73 7.68
N ILE A 564 7.71 30.06 7.55
CA ILE A 564 6.81 30.94 8.31
C ILE A 564 5.34 30.60 8.02
N ASN A 565 4.99 30.34 6.75
CA ASN A 565 3.64 29.92 6.40
C ASN A 565 3.29 28.54 6.98
N LEU A 566 4.22 27.58 6.95
CA LEU A 566 4.03 26.28 7.59
C LEU A 566 3.78 26.41 9.10
N LEU A 567 4.58 27.20 9.80
CA LEU A 567 4.42 27.44 11.24
C LEU A 567 3.10 28.17 11.59
N LYS A 568 2.50 28.87 10.64
CA LYS A 568 1.15 29.43 10.74
C LYS A 568 0.04 28.42 10.37
N GLY A 569 0.39 27.23 9.94
CA GLY A 569 -0.57 26.21 9.47
C GLY A 569 -1.11 26.44 8.06
N GLY A 570 -0.51 27.32 7.27
CA GLY A 570 -1.10 27.88 6.06
C GLY A 570 -0.46 27.51 4.73
N LEU A 571 -0.15 26.24 4.44
CA LEU A 571 0.20 25.85 3.07
C LEU A 571 -1.05 25.63 2.20
N ASP A 572 -2.02 24.95 2.74
CA ASP A 572 -3.28 24.68 2.04
C ASP A 572 -4.34 25.68 2.52
N LYS A 573 -4.45 26.80 1.81
CA LYS A 573 -5.48 27.82 2.07
C LYS A 573 -6.92 27.29 2.04
N GLN A 574 -7.08 26.05 1.64
CA GLN A 574 -8.36 25.37 1.46
C GLN A 574 -8.76 24.57 2.71
N ASN A 575 -7.80 24.15 3.53
CA ASN A 575 -8.10 23.42 4.75
C ASN A 575 -8.92 24.29 5.73
N LYS A 576 -9.96 23.70 6.28
CA LYS A 576 -10.79 24.34 7.29
C LYS A 576 -10.16 24.28 8.68
N TYR A 577 -9.37 23.24 8.91
CA TYR A 577 -8.69 22.98 10.17
C TYR A 577 -7.23 22.58 9.92
N PRO A 578 -6.28 22.94 10.81
CA PRO A 578 -4.88 22.55 10.66
C PRO A 578 -4.67 21.04 10.57
N TRP A 579 -5.41 20.24 11.33
CA TRP A 579 -5.32 18.79 11.37
C TRP A 579 -5.78 18.08 10.09
N GLN A 580 -6.36 18.79 9.13
CA GLN A 580 -6.63 18.23 7.80
C GLN A 580 -5.36 18.03 6.96
N SER A 581 -4.20 18.46 7.46
CA SER A 581 -2.89 18.18 6.85
C SER A 581 -2.12 17.16 7.69
N VAL A 582 -1.68 16.06 7.08
CA VAL A 582 -0.66 15.17 7.63
C VAL A 582 0.69 15.61 7.07
N ASN A 583 1.49 16.19 7.94
CA ASN A 583 2.81 16.72 7.61
C ASN A 583 3.87 15.63 7.80
N TYR A 584 4.76 15.45 6.84
CA TYR A 584 5.82 14.45 6.91
C TYR A 584 7.08 14.89 6.15
N LEU A 585 8.18 14.19 6.35
CA LEU A 585 9.46 14.42 5.67
C LEU A 585 9.88 13.25 4.79
N GLU A 586 9.52 12.05 5.20
CA GLU A 586 9.75 10.81 4.47
C GLU A 586 8.62 9.81 4.76
N SER A 587 8.44 8.85 3.89
CA SER A 587 7.55 7.71 4.03
C SER A 587 8.23 6.43 3.53
N HIS A 588 7.49 5.32 3.46
CA HIS A 588 8.00 4.07 2.92
C HIS A 588 8.44 4.18 1.45
N ASP A 589 7.76 5.00 0.62
CA ASP A 589 7.93 5.05 -0.84
C ASP A 589 9.27 5.62 -1.31
N ASP A 590 9.58 6.81 -0.83
CA ASP A 590 10.67 7.62 -1.35
C ASP A 590 12.02 7.38 -0.63
N TYR A 591 12.98 8.24 -0.94
CA TYR A 591 14.23 8.32 -0.20
C TYR A 591 13.98 8.72 1.26
N THR A 592 14.81 8.21 2.16
CA THR A 592 14.80 8.73 3.54
C THR A 592 15.32 10.17 3.56
N LEU A 593 15.01 10.91 4.62
CA LEU A 593 15.47 12.29 4.79
C LEU A 593 17.00 12.37 4.70
N ILE A 594 17.70 11.47 5.39
CA ILE A 594 19.15 11.48 5.39
C ILE A 594 19.76 11.12 4.03
N ASP A 595 19.13 10.18 3.28
CA ASP A 595 19.58 9.82 1.93
C ASP A 595 19.37 10.96 0.90
N ARG A 596 18.44 11.89 1.19
CA ARG A 596 18.28 13.13 0.41
C ARG A 596 19.30 14.21 0.78
N LEU A 597 19.79 14.22 2.02
CA LEU A 597 20.72 15.24 2.53
C LEU A 597 22.18 14.91 2.23
N CYS A 598 22.54 13.63 2.25
CA CYS A 598 23.89 13.17 1.95
C CYS A 598 23.88 11.73 1.40
N SER A 599 24.95 11.35 0.69
CA SER A 599 25.15 9.96 0.27
C SER A 599 25.70 9.10 1.43
N THR A 600 25.45 7.79 1.39
CA THR A 600 26.02 6.87 2.40
C THR A 600 27.54 6.72 2.30
N GLU A 601 28.15 7.08 1.19
CA GLU A 601 29.60 7.13 1.00
C GLU A 601 30.25 8.22 1.87
N GLU A 602 29.48 9.27 2.24
CA GLU A 602 29.94 10.35 3.12
C GLU A 602 29.88 9.99 4.61
N TRP A 603 29.31 8.82 4.95
CA TRP A 603 29.18 8.42 6.35
C TRP A 603 30.54 7.95 6.94
N ASN A 604 30.93 8.58 8.04
CA ASN A 604 32.13 8.20 8.78
C ASN A 604 31.76 7.26 9.94
N ASN A 605 32.27 6.03 9.93
CA ASN A 605 32.04 5.03 10.99
C ASN A 605 30.57 4.86 11.39
N SER A 606 29.67 4.77 10.41
CA SER A 606 28.22 4.63 10.58
C SER A 606 27.48 5.90 11.08
N SER A 607 28.13 7.04 11.04
CA SER A 607 27.50 8.35 11.33
C SER A 607 27.51 9.25 10.10
N PRO A 608 26.38 9.92 9.76
CA PRO A 608 26.35 10.91 8.69
C PRO A 608 27.23 12.13 9.02
N PRO A 609 27.57 12.97 8.03
CA PRO A 609 28.22 14.25 8.27
C PRO A 609 27.43 15.12 9.24
N GLU A 610 28.13 15.87 10.09
CA GLU A 610 27.51 16.71 11.12
C GLU A 610 26.54 17.75 10.52
N ASP A 611 26.89 18.32 9.38
CA ASP A 611 26.00 19.23 8.64
C ASP A 611 24.68 18.57 8.24
N ALA A 612 24.70 17.37 7.70
CA ALA A 612 23.51 16.61 7.35
C ALA A 612 22.68 16.25 8.59
N VAL A 613 23.32 15.91 9.71
CA VAL A 613 22.64 15.68 10.98
C VAL A 613 21.93 16.95 11.48
N ASN A 614 22.60 18.11 11.44
CA ASN A 614 22.02 19.37 11.88
C ASN A 614 20.83 19.77 10.99
N ARG A 615 20.94 19.59 9.67
CA ARG A 615 19.82 19.79 8.73
C ARG A 615 18.63 18.87 9.01
N ALA A 616 18.91 17.60 9.32
CA ALA A 616 17.86 16.64 9.67
C ALA A 616 17.19 16.99 11.01
N LYS A 617 17.96 17.36 12.04
CA LYS A 617 17.42 17.83 13.33
C LYS A 617 16.54 19.06 13.15
N LEU A 618 16.99 20.04 12.36
CA LEU A 618 16.21 21.23 12.04
C LEU A 618 14.89 20.86 11.34
N ALA A 619 14.93 19.97 10.34
CA ALA A 619 13.75 19.53 9.62
C ALA A 619 12.73 18.84 10.52
N ILE A 620 13.19 17.88 11.35
CA ILE A 620 12.35 17.13 12.30
C ILE A 620 11.74 18.07 13.35
N GLY A 621 12.54 19.00 13.90
CA GLY A 621 12.04 19.99 14.86
C GLY A 621 10.97 20.90 14.26
N LEU A 622 11.18 21.41 13.04
CA LEU A 622 10.21 22.21 12.32
C LEU A 622 8.94 21.44 12.02
N LEU A 623 9.05 20.18 11.56
CA LEU A 623 7.89 19.30 11.34
C LEU A 623 7.02 19.21 12.60
N LEU A 624 7.64 18.96 13.75
CA LEU A 624 6.93 18.79 15.03
C LEU A 624 6.37 20.09 15.60
N LEU A 625 6.86 21.25 15.14
CA LEU A 625 6.33 22.58 15.51
C LEU A 625 5.25 23.07 14.54
N CYS A 626 5.14 22.53 13.34
CA CYS A 626 4.11 22.92 12.38
C CYS A 626 2.71 22.50 12.88
N PRO A 627 1.68 23.36 12.79
CA PRO A 627 0.30 22.93 12.90
C PRO A 627 -0.06 21.86 11.88
N GLY A 628 -0.98 20.97 12.25
CA GLY A 628 -1.30 19.78 11.45
C GLY A 628 -0.95 18.51 12.24
N ILE A 629 -1.06 17.38 11.60
CA ILE A 629 -0.70 16.08 12.17
C ILE A 629 0.72 15.72 11.73
N PRO A 630 1.72 15.69 12.60
CA PRO A 630 3.05 15.23 12.22
C PRO A 630 3.07 13.70 12.09
N MET A 631 3.65 13.22 11.01
CA MET A 631 3.96 11.82 10.76
C MET A 631 5.46 11.65 10.59
N LEU A 632 6.01 10.68 11.30
CA LEU A 632 7.40 10.22 11.19
C LEU A 632 7.41 8.83 10.55
N ALA A 633 8.38 8.55 9.71
CA ALA A 633 8.65 7.17 9.30
C ALA A 633 9.52 6.46 10.33
N SER A 634 9.31 5.16 10.52
CA SER A 634 10.09 4.36 11.47
C SER A 634 11.59 4.47 11.18
N GLY A 635 12.36 4.85 12.18
CA GLY A 635 13.80 5.04 12.08
C GLY A 635 14.23 6.45 11.65
N GLN A 636 13.33 7.32 11.27
CA GLN A 636 13.63 8.71 10.94
C GLN A 636 14.25 9.46 12.13
N ASP A 637 13.83 9.16 13.33
CA ASP A 637 14.28 9.72 14.61
C ASP A 637 15.73 9.35 15.00
N TYR A 638 16.36 8.44 14.26
CA TYR A 638 17.78 8.13 14.34
C TYR A 638 18.43 8.00 12.95
N LEU A 639 17.86 8.70 11.96
CA LEU A 639 18.41 8.87 10.62
C LEU A 639 18.63 7.53 9.88
N ARG A 640 17.61 6.66 9.87
CA ARG A 640 17.66 5.43 9.05
C ARG A 640 17.94 5.79 7.60
N SER A 641 18.88 5.08 6.99
CA SER A 641 19.20 5.16 5.57
C SER A 641 18.74 3.89 4.85
N LYS A 642 18.23 4.06 3.63
CA LYS A 642 17.97 2.98 2.66
C LYS A 642 19.09 2.92 1.59
N ASN A 643 20.27 3.44 1.90
CA ASN A 643 21.44 3.49 1.01
C ASN A 643 21.16 4.23 -0.32
N GLY A 644 20.35 5.30 -0.28
CA GLY A 644 19.98 6.05 -1.46
C GLY A 644 19.05 5.31 -2.41
N VAL A 645 18.31 4.32 -1.91
CA VAL A 645 17.34 3.55 -2.70
C VAL A 645 15.92 3.92 -2.32
N ARG A 646 15.09 4.19 -3.30
CA ARG A 646 13.66 4.40 -3.14
C ARG A 646 12.87 3.17 -3.62
N ASN A 647 11.60 3.11 -3.26
CA ASN A 647 10.68 2.07 -3.71
C ASN A 647 11.19 0.65 -3.37
N THR A 648 11.54 0.45 -2.10
CA THR A 648 12.25 -0.74 -1.59
C THR A 648 11.31 -1.88 -1.16
N TYR A 649 10.13 -2.01 -1.78
CA TYR A 649 9.04 -2.90 -1.37
C TYR A 649 9.38 -4.40 -1.28
N LYS A 650 10.48 -4.86 -1.89
CA LYS A 650 11.03 -6.23 -1.76
C LYS A 650 12.39 -6.31 -1.08
N ARG A 651 12.84 -5.24 -0.46
CA ARG A 651 14.18 -5.13 0.12
C ARG A 651 14.10 -5.12 1.66
N ALA A 652 13.84 -6.31 2.23
CA ALA A 652 13.88 -6.50 3.68
C ALA A 652 15.17 -5.99 4.33
N ASP A 653 16.30 -6.15 3.65
CA ASP A 653 17.62 -5.74 4.10
C ASP A 653 17.79 -4.21 4.24
N LEU A 654 17.13 -3.43 3.38
CA LEU A 654 17.15 -1.97 3.42
C LEU A 654 16.06 -1.37 4.33
N ASN A 655 14.97 -2.09 4.49
CA ASN A 655 13.84 -1.61 5.28
C ASN A 655 13.95 -1.98 6.76
N ALA A 656 14.64 -3.06 7.09
CA ALA A 656 14.85 -3.51 8.46
C ALA A 656 15.45 -2.40 9.35
N LEU A 657 14.84 -2.17 10.52
CA LEU A 657 15.33 -1.17 11.46
C LEU A 657 16.59 -1.66 12.19
N ASP A 658 17.64 -0.85 12.15
CA ASP A 658 18.91 -1.12 12.80
C ASP A 658 18.98 -0.44 14.18
N TYR A 659 18.70 -1.17 15.25
CA TYR A 659 18.72 -0.65 16.62
C TYR A 659 20.14 -0.46 17.19
N ASP A 660 21.17 -0.93 16.52
CA ASP A 660 22.55 -0.58 16.87
C ASP A 660 22.86 0.85 16.42
N LYS A 661 22.36 1.27 15.26
CA LYS A 661 22.40 2.69 14.83
C LYS A 661 21.59 3.58 15.77
N LEU A 662 20.42 3.14 16.24
CA LEU A 662 19.68 3.89 17.25
C LEU A 662 20.56 4.16 18.49
N SER A 663 21.36 3.19 18.95
CA SER A 663 22.26 3.39 20.09
C SER A 663 23.38 4.39 19.80
N ILE A 664 23.89 4.45 18.57
CA ILE A 664 24.93 5.41 18.14
C ILE A 664 24.35 6.83 18.01
N LEU A 665 23.16 6.95 17.47
CA LEU A 665 22.46 8.22 17.16
C LEU A 665 21.37 8.53 18.20
N GLU A 666 21.47 7.99 19.40
CA GLU A 666 20.47 8.16 20.48
C GLU A 666 20.16 9.63 20.79
N TYR A 667 21.14 10.51 20.63
CA TYR A 667 20.93 11.95 20.86
C TYR A 667 19.93 12.59 19.88
N ILE A 668 19.74 12.03 18.67
CA ILE A 668 18.74 12.46 17.70
C ILE A 668 17.35 11.90 18.08
N HIS A 669 17.31 10.64 18.52
CA HIS A 669 16.10 10.05 19.07
C HIS A 669 15.61 10.86 20.28
N VAL A 670 16.48 11.22 21.20
CA VAL A 670 16.15 12.08 22.36
C VAL A 670 15.67 13.46 21.90
N TRP A 671 16.36 14.08 20.95
CA TRP A 671 15.92 15.33 20.34
C TRP A 671 14.47 15.24 19.81
N THR A 672 14.19 14.24 19.00
CA THR A 672 12.86 14.00 18.43
C THR A 672 11.82 13.79 19.52
N LYS A 673 12.13 12.94 20.48
CA LYS A 673 11.27 12.67 21.65
C LYS A 673 10.96 13.92 22.48
N ASP A 674 11.93 14.79 22.69
CA ASP A 674 11.73 16.03 23.44
C ASP A 674 10.80 16.99 22.71
N PHE A 675 10.88 17.08 21.37
CA PHE A 675 9.94 17.85 20.56
C PHE A 675 8.52 17.25 20.58
N ILE A 676 8.40 15.92 20.54
CA ILE A 676 7.09 15.25 20.69
C ILE A 676 6.51 15.55 22.08
N ARG A 677 7.31 15.41 23.13
CA ARG A 677 6.87 15.72 24.52
C ARG A 677 6.44 17.18 24.65
N PHE A 678 7.22 18.11 24.10
CA PHE A 678 6.86 19.52 24.08
C PHE A 678 5.53 19.74 23.34
N ARG A 679 5.38 19.17 22.14
CA ARG A 679 4.15 19.29 21.37
C ARG A 679 2.93 18.82 22.19
N MET A 680 3.08 17.78 23.00
CA MET A 680 2.01 17.23 23.84
C MET A 680 1.79 18.01 25.16
N SER A 681 2.70 18.91 25.52
CA SER A 681 2.58 19.74 26.71
C SER A 681 1.47 20.80 26.60
N GLU A 682 1.21 21.48 27.70
CA GLU A 682 0.23 22.56 27.75
C GLU A 682 0.63 23.75 26.84
N LEU A 683 1.90 24.14 26.86
CA LEU A 683 2.40 25.20 25.99
C LEU A 683 2.43 24.76 24.50
N GLY A 684 2.67 23.49 24.23
CA GLY A 684 2.58 22.91 22.89
C GLY A 684 1.18 22.98 22.27
N SER A 685 0.14 23.33 23.04
CA SER A 685 -1.20 23.59 22.47
C SER A 685 -1.21 24.72 21.45
N LEU A 686 -0.22 25.62 21.50
CA LEU A 686 -0.08 26.72 20.52
C LEU A 686 0.36 26.22 19.13
N VAL A 687 1.05 25.08 19.05
CA VAL A 687 1.47 24.47 17.77
C VAL A 687 0.55 23.32 17.32
N ARG A 688 -0.36 22.85 18.17
CA ARG A 688 -1.38 21.83 17.82
C ARG A 688 -2.79 22.40 17.97
N ALA A 689 -3.00 23.59 17.44
CA ALA A 689 -4.27 24.28 17.52
C ALA A 689 -5.39 23.52 16.78
N LYS A 690 -6.59 23.47 17.40
CA LYS A 690 -7.78 22.86 16.77
C LYS A 690 -8.29 23.64 15.57
N LYS A 691 -8.08 24.95 15.58
CA LYS A 691 -8.45 25.89 14.50
C LYS A 691 -7.22 26.73 14.16
N PHE A 692 -7.19 27.27 12.98
CA PHE A 692 -6.14 28.21 12.62
C PHE A 692 -6.16 29.40 13.58
N LEU A 693 -4.98 29.78 14.05
CA LEU A 693 -4.82 30.96 14.86
C LEU A 693 -4.98 32.21 13.99
N SER A 694 -5.49 33.29 14.56
CA SER A 694 -5.64 34.58 13.90
C SER A 694 -4.27 35.25 13.66
N SER A 695 -4.20 36.15 12.70
CA SER A 695 -2.94 36.81 12.32
C SER A 695 -2.30 37.62 13.44
N ASP A 696 -3.10 38.16 14.37
CA ASP A 696 -2.66 38.92 15.53
C ASP A 696 -2.02 38.06 16.62
N GLN A 697 -2.25 36.73 16.59
CA GLN A 697 -1.58 35.78 17.48
C GLN A 697 -0.14 35.47 17.05
N TYR A 698 0.28 35.93 15.86
CA TYR A 698 1.64 35.74 15.35
C TYR A 698 2.37 37.06 15.21
N GLU A 699 3.63 37.08 15.67
CA GLU A 699 4.57 38.16 15.40
C GLU A 699 5.82 37.56 14.76
N ILE A 700 6.23 38.11 13.62
CA ILE A 700 7.36 37.58 12.85
C ILE A 700 8.49 38.63 12.91
N ILE A 701 9.66 38.15 13.27
CA ILE A 701 10.88 38.97 13.29
C ILE A 701 11.87 38.37 12.32
N LYS A 702 12.32 39.17 11.38
CA LYS A 702 13.32 38.76 10.38
C LYS A 702 14.71 39.12 10.86
N GLY A 703 15.60 38.16 10.78
CA GLY A 703 17.04 38.34 10.88
C GLY A 703 17.69 38.39 9.47
N ASP A 704 18.90 37.91 9.38
CA ASP A 704 19.59 37.70 8.11
C ASP A 704 18.92 36.57 7.29
N LYS A 705 19.39 36.39 6.04
CA LYS A 705 18.82 35.38 5.11
C LYS A 705 18.65 34.03 5.78
N ASN A 706 17.44 33.49 5.72
CA ASN A 706 17.03 32.20 6.31
C ASN A 706 17.13 32.16 7.85
N CYS A 707 17.23 33.30 8.51
CA CYS A 707 17.19 33.42 9.96
C CYS A 707 15.99 34.28 10.38
N PHE A 708 15.12 33.77 11.27
CA PHE A 708 13.91 34.48 11.68
C PHE A 708 13.40 33.94 13.03
N ALA A 709 12.52 34.72 13.64
CA ALA A 709 11.77 34.33 14.81
C ALA A 709 10.27 34.36 14.55
N VAL A 710 9.55 33.42 15.14
CA VAL A 710 8.08 33.40 15.19
C VAL A 710 7.66 33.41 16.65
N ILE A 711 6.91 34.43 17.03
CA ILE A 711 6.28 34.50 18.33
C ILE A 711 4.82 34.10 18.16
N VAL A 712 4.38 33.12 18.94
CA VAL A 712 2.98 32.66 18.98
C VAL A 712 2.40 33.01 20.31
N LYS A 713 1.26 33.68 20.31
CA LYS A 713 0.58 34.17 21.52
C LYS A 713 -0.78 33.47 21.67
N GLU A 714 -1.16 33.18 22.90
CA GLU A 714 -2.53 32.71 23.17
C GLU A 714 -3.54 33.86 22.93
N GLU A 715 -4.79 33.50 22.66
CA GLU A 715 -5.89 34.48 22.50
C GLU A 715 -6.02 35.37 23.71
N ALA A 716 -6.20 36.69 23.51
CA ALA A 716 -6.18 37.70 24.57
C ALA A 716 -7.26 37.52 25.65
N ASP A 717 -8.33 36.78 25.38
CA ASP A 717 -9.45 36.56 26.30
C ASP A 717 -9.21 35.45 27.34
N LYS A 718 -8.06 34.76 27.24
CA LYS A 718 -7.71 33.68 28.19
C LYS A 718 -6.87 34.22 29.35
N GLN A 719 -7.17 33.78 30.56
CA GLN A 719 -6.46 34.20 31.79
C GLN A 719 -4.99 33.75 31.83
N THR A 720 -4.53 32.97 30.91
CA THR A 720 -3.15 32.45 30.82
C THR A 720 -2.41 33.14 29.69
N ASN A 721 -1.34 33.86 30.00
CA ASN A 721 -0.47 34.53 28.99
C ASN A 721 0.57 33.56 28.42
N LYS A 722 0.14 32.55 27.66
CA LYS A 722 1.08 31.63 26.98
C LYS A 722 1.73 32.32 25.79
N ILE A 723 3.04 32.36 25.82
CA ILE A 723 3.87 32.89 24.72
C ILE A 723 4.91 31.86 24.37
N LEU A 724 5.04 31.59 23.09
CA LEU A 724 6.03 30.72 22.51
C LEU A 724 6.87 31.52 21.51
N LEU A 725 8.19 31.47 21.67
CA LEU A 725 9.16 32.04 20.74
C LEU A 725 9.92 30.89 20.06
N ILE A 726 9.83 30.83 18.76
CA ILE A 726 10.52 29.86 17.89
C ILE A 726 11.59 30.64 17.11
N LEU A 727 12.87 30.33 17.38
CA LEU A 727 14.01 30.88 16.66
C LEU A 727 14.49 29.85 15.66
N VAL A 728 14.60 30.25 14.39
CA VAL A 728 15.02 29.39 13.27
C VAL A 728 16.21 30.00 12.56
N ASN A 729 17.27 29.24 12.41
CA ASN A 729 18.42 29.60 11.57
C ASN A 729 18.72 28.47 10.58
N GLY A 730 18.35 28.66 9.32
CA GLY A 730 18.70 27.76 8.21
C GLY A 730 19.99 28.14 7.49
N ALA A 731 20.70 29.18 7.95
CA ALA A 731 21.98 29.61 7.38
C ALA A 731 23.16 28.84 7.96
N GLU A 732 24.28 28.84 7.25
CA GLU A 732 25.50 28.11 7.61
C GLU A 732 26.40 28.84 8.64
N ASN A 733 25.93 29.99 9.15
CA ASN A 733 26.64 30.80 10.14
C ASN A 733 25.77 31.06 11.35
N GLU A 734 26.40 31.29 12.50
CA GLU A 734 25.70 31.83 13.68
C GLU A 734 25.05 33.16 13.34
N ASN A 735 23.85 33.40 13.81
CA ASN A 735 23.08 34.61 13.60
C ASN A 735 22.52 35.16 14.91
N HIS A 736 22.28 36.49 14.91
CA HIS A 736 21.62 37.16 16.00
C HIS A 736 20.35 37.86 15.49
N ILE A 737 19.24 37.67 16.19
CA ILE A 737 17.96 38.32 15.90
C ILE A 737 17.68 39.32 17.00
N GLU A 738 17.49 40.60 16.62
CA GLU A 738 17.03 41.62 17.55
C GLU A 738 15.59 41.37 17.98
N LEU A 739 15.42 40.90 19.20
CA LEU A 739 14.10 40.58 19.75
C LEU A 739 13.46 41.83 20.41
N PRO A 740 12.11 41.94 20.39
CA PRO A 740 11.39 43.00 21.07
C PRO A 740 11.71 43.03 22.57
N LYS A 741 11.89 44.23 23.14
CA LYS A 741 12.28 44.42 24.54
C LYS A 741 11.33 43.79 25.52
N TYR A 742 10.02 43.75 25.22
CA TYR A 742 9.01 43.15 26.11
C TYR A 742 9.25 41.65 26.38
N LEU A 743 9.91 40.94 25.46
CA LEU A 743 10.23 39.51 25.69
C LEU A 743 11.20 39.31 26.87
N ASN A 744 12.08 40.27 27.13
CA ASN A 744 13.02 40.22 28.25
C ASN A 744 12.30 40.35 29.60
N GLU A 745 11.11 40.96 29.63
CA GLU A 745 10.29 41.18 30.80
C GLU A 745 9.45 39.92 31.13
N LEU A 746 9.30 38.99 30.19
CA LEU A 746 8.42 37.81 30.29
C LEU A 746 9.06 36.59 30.94
N ASN A 747 10.32 36.65 31.39
CA ASN A 747 11.01 35.50 32.01
C ASN A 747 10.92 34.21 31.15
N LEU A 748 11.09 34.30 29.82
CA LEU A 748 11.06 33.14 28.95
C LEU A 748 12.21 32.18 29.29
N GLN A 749 11.93 30.90 29.27
CA GLN A 749 12.91 29.82 29.44
C GLN A 749 13.12 29.07 28.14
N GLN A 750 14.36 28.68 27.84
CA GLN A 750 14.64 27.79 26.72
C GLN A 750 14.09 26.39 27.05
N LEU A 751 13.20 25.90 26.21
CA LEU A 751 12.50 24.64 26.34
C LEU A 751 13.12 23.53 25.51
N LEU A 752 13.53 23.91 24.27
CA LEU A 752 14.07 22.98 23.28
C LEU A 752 15.21 23.63 22.48
N GLY A 753 15.99 22.79 21.83
CA GLY A 753 17.13 23.20 21.01
C GLY A 753 18.45 23.14 21.79
N GLU A 754 19.55 23.42 21.10
CA GLU A 754 20.84 23.50 21.73
C GLU A 754 20.92 24.68 22.70
N LYS A 755 21.56 24.48 23.86
CA LYS A 755 21.65 25.49 24.89
C LYS A 755 22.33 26.76 24.34
N SER A 756 21.66 27.88 24.52
CA SER A 756 22.19 29.19 24.15
C SER A 756 22.59 30.01 25.38
N THR A 757 23.60 30.82 25.25
CA THR A 757 24.05 31.75 26.29
C THR A 757 23.17 32.99 26.40
N SER A 758 22.45 33.31 25.29
CA SER A 758 21.53 34.46 25.24
C SER A 758 20.36 34.22 24.30
N MET A 759 19.20 34.70 24.69
CA MET A 759 18.02 34.71 23.82
C MET A 759 18.26 35.59 22.61
N GLY A 760 17.97 35.09 21.40
CA GLY A 760 18.20 35.81 20.13
C GLY A 760 19.48 35.40 19.40
N THR A 761 20.45 34.75 20.05
CA THR A 761 21.61 34.17 19.37
C THR A 761 21.36 32.71 19.04
N ILE A 762 21.52 32.34 17.77
CA ILE A 762 21.24 30.98 17.28
C ILE A 762 22.35 30.49 16.36
N GLN A 763 22.89 29.33 16.69
CA GLN A 763 23.96 28.66 15.93
C GLN A 763 23.51 28.35 14.48
N ALA A 764 24.45 28.05 13.61
CA ALA A 764 24.20 27.65 12.25
C ALA A 764 23.27 26.43 12.19
N ILE A 765 22.37 26.40 11.23
CA ILE A 765 21.46 25.26 10.95
C ILE A 765 20.83 24.74 12.24
N ASN A 766 20.13 25.58 12.96
CA ASN A 766 19.62 25.28 14.31
C ASN A 766 18.21 25.81 14.54
N LEU A 767 17.60 25.29 15.61
CA LEU A 767 16.25 25.61 16.07
C LEU A 767 16.25 25.71 17.59
N GLN A 768 15.66 26.80 18.12
CA GLN A 768 15.46 26.98 19.55
C GLN A 768 14.00 27.32 19.84
N VAL A 769 13.50 26.82 20.94
CA VAL A 769 12.15 27.11 21.42
C VAL A 769 12.22 27.64 22.84
N TRP A 770 11.64 28.83 23.04
CA TRP A 770 11.54 29.52 24.32
C TRP A 770 10.08 29.73 24.66
N GLY A 771 9.74 29.69 25.92
CA GLY A 771 8.35 29.88 26.32
C GLY A 771 8.18 30.35 27.74
N THR A 772 6.96 30.85 28.05
CA THR A 772 6.58 31.23 29.39
C THR A 772 6.60 30.01 30.30
N LYS A 773 7.06 30.21 31.55
CA LYS A 773 6.95 29.16 32.58
C LYS A 773 5.47 29.06 32.97
N ILE A 774 4.89 27.87 32.82
CA ILE A 774 3.54 27.53 33.23
C ILE A 774 3.57 26.93 34.62
#